data_ad47741cd694924353c9360e7448d4ba
#
_entry.id   ad47741cd694924353c9360e7448d4ba
#
_cell.length_a   1.000
_cell.length_b   1.000
_cell.length_c   1.000
_cell.angle_alpha   90.00
_cell.angle_beta   90.00
_cell.angle_gamma   90.00
#
_symmetry.space_group_name_H-M   'P 1'
#
loop_
_entity.id
_entity.type
_entity.pdbx_description
1 polymer ?
#
loop_
_entity_poly.entity_id
_entity_poly.type
_entity_poly.pdbx_seq_one_letter_code
_entity_poly.pdbx_strand_id
1 'polypeptide(L)'
;MYRLVFMFILGGLFLPGMAQQPKANWKQVEKFDALVRNFKNDMSMFPRFINKTDQFWYRMRTSDGVKYYLVDPDRKRQTELFDMDKMLIQLAEITHKAYNSWDLAHIHMDFAKDGKSFSFSHDGKKFRYTLDTRKLAEEPKKKEEEDNIPSGHVLSPDSSYYIYAYRHNLYMYGNKKKGVDTTVVQLTRDGERYNSYAKYPAEAENEETYPAGRWLKNSRIFLVEVEDERKAGEMHLVDMLHTPRPELKSYHYSCPGDTAIAQYGFKLVDIKTRDIKTIWAEKWKDQYVEYSYDNTKKGSEIFFYRTKRTWDEKELCAYDLNTGNIRVLYNEVDKPYFDYLIAQTHYLNDAKEILFRSERTGFGHFYLYDGKNGRLKRAVTGGNFLTGQIIKIDTARREIYFYGYGREKGVDPYYYIAYRAHLDKPGIDLLTPENANHKVFISPSSKYIVDTYSRVDMPFKAVVRNRNAKVMMRLADPDLKELFEWGWKAPERFSVKAADGVTDLYGVIWKPMDFDSTRKYPVISEVYPGPQFEYVPTSFGLESGKGTRLAQLGFIVVQVGHRGGTPLRGKAYHRYGYGNLRDYPLADDKAAIVELARRYPFIDATKVGIFGHSGGGFMSAAAVCRSDFYKAAVATAGNHDNRIYNTGWIEMNNGVREKIVKKPKNPADSICFEASPIHTNIDIAKNCRGHLLLVTGMMDNNVNPAQTFRMARALMNAGINFDMLALPESTHGLMGSEDDYFLFKMRNHFAKYLLGDFSGENFLRFERNK
;
A
#
# COMPACT_ATOMS: atom_id res chain seq x y z
N MET A 1 -66.79 32.47 -63.59
CA MET A 1 -65.93 33.36 -62.77
C MET A 1 -65.85 32.80 -61.33
N TYR A 2 -64.94 31.88 -61.04
CA TYR A 2 -64.76 31.40 -59.69
C TYR A 2 -63.29 31.64 -59.29
N ARG A 3 -63.12 32.48 -58.26
CA ARG A 3 -61.81 32.73 -57.64
C ARG A 3 -61.52 31.59 -56.63
N LEU A 4 -60.48 30.78 -56.85
CA LEU A 4 -59.90 29.89 -55.82
C LEU A 4 -58.95 30.71 -54.92
N VAL A 5 -59.24 30.72 -53.62
CA VAL A 5 -58.37 31.25 -52.58
C VAL A 5 -57.46 30.04 -52.10
N PHE A 6 -56.15 30.12 -52.36
CA PHE A 6 -55.15 29.18 -51.77
C PHE A 6 -54.79 29.68 -50.37
N MET A 7 -55.14 28.91 -49.38
CA MET A 7 -54.69 29.06 -47.98
C MET A 7 -53.36 28.32 -47.78
N PHE A 8 -52.27 29.08 -47.64
CA PHE A 8 -50.96 28.48 -47.26
C PHE A 8 -50.96 28.19 -45.73
N ILE A 9 -50.99 26.91 -45.34
CA ILE A 9 -50.75 26.48 -43.99
C ILE A 9 -49.21 26.36 -43.84
N LEU A 10 -48.59 27.31 -43.16
CA LEU A 10 -47.21 27.18 -42.68
C LEU A 10 -47.18 26.14 -41.53
N GLY A 11 -46.88 24.89 -41.85
CA GLY A 11 -46.49 23.87 -40.86
C GLY A 11 -45.08 24.17 -40.32
N GLY A 12 -45.00 24.77 -39.16
CA GLY A 12 -43.72 24.88 -38.44
C GLY A 12 -43.19 23.50 -38.06
N LEU A 13 -42.20 23.02 -38.79
CA LEU A 13 -41.38 21.90 -38.36
C LEU A 13 -40.61 22.31 -37.10
N PHE A 14 -41.10 21.90 -35.95
CA PHE A 14 -40.31 21.87 -34.75
C PHE A 14 -39.24 20.78 -34.95
N LEU A 15 -38.06 21.15 -35.44
CA LEU A 15 -36.86 20.33 -35.29
C LEU A 15 -36.61 20.27 -33.77
N PRO A 16 -36.57 19.05 -33.16
CA PRO A 16 -36.11 18.95 -31.79
C PRO A 16 -34.68 19.48 -31.78
N GLY A 17 -34.46 20.55 -31.02
CA GLY A 17 -33.14 21.11 -30.80
C GLY A 17 -32.21 19.93 -30.43
N MET A 18 -31.24 19.64 -31.30
CA MET A 18 -30.15 18.73 -30.90
C MET A 18 -29.53 19.33 -29.67
N ALA A 19 -29.83 18.77 -28.51
CA ALA A 19 -29.12 19.11 -27.27
C ALA A 19 -27.64 18.95 -27.57
N GLN A 20 -26.92 20.07 -27.54
CA GLN A 20 -25.48 20.08 -27.79
C GLN A 20 -24.85 19.07 -26.84
N GLN A 21 -24.22 18.04 -27.38
CA GLN A 21 -23.56 17.02 -26.55
C GLN A 21 -22.60 17.70 -25.56
N PRO A 22 -22.58 17.30 -24.29
CA PRO A 22 -21.70 17.93 -23.31
C PRO A 22 -20.25 17.76 -23.77
N LYS A 23 -19.55 18.87 -23.98
CA LYS A 23 -18.11 18.86 -24.27
C LYS A 23 -17.32 18.68 -22.98
N ALA A 24 -16.09 18.18 -23.10
CA ALA A 24 -15.14 18.07 -22.00
C ALA A 24 -14.82 19.46 -21.42
N ASN A 25 -14.85 19.60 -20.10
CA ASN A 25 -14.57 20.87 -19.43
C ASN A 25 -13.09 21.02 -19.09
N TRP A 26 -12.25 21.24 -20.11
CA TRP A 26 -10.79 21.41 -19.95
C TRP A 26 -10.43 22.57 -19.00
N LYS A 27 -11.19 23.67 -19.01
CA LYS A 27 -10.97 24.79 -18.10
C LYS A 27 -11.15 24.39 -16.63
N GLN A 28 -12.12 23.54 -16.35
CA GLN A 28 -12.34 23.03 -14.99
C GLN A 28 -11.21 22.10 -14.53
N VAL A 29 -10.64 21.31 -15.46
CA VAL A 29 -9.46 20.50 -15.23
C VAL A 29 -8.26 21.37 -14.84
N GLU A 30 -7.95 22.39 -15.64
CA GLU A 30 -6.85 23.34 -15.36
C GLU A 30 -7.03 24.01 -14.00
N LYS A 31 -8.26 24.45 -13.69
CA LYS A 31 -8.61 25.04 -12.39
C LYS A 31 -8.35 24.08 -11.24
N PHE A 32 -8.75 22.82 -11.38
CA PHE A 32 -8.55 21.80 -10.34
C PHE A 32 -7.07 21.43 -10.20
N ASP A 33 -6.35 21.24 -11.30
CA ASP A 33 -4.90 20.96 -11.27
C ASP A 33 -4.13 22.13 -10.61
N ALA A 34 -4.57 23.39 -10.83
CA ALA A 34 -4.03 24.55 -10.12
C ALA A 34 -4.34 24.53 -8.62
N LEU A 35 -5.57 24.15 -8.24
CA LEU A 35 -5.94 23.97 -6.82
C LEU A 35 -5.03 22.94 -6.14
N VAL A 36 -4.82 21.77 -6.75
CA VAL A 36 -3.98 20.70 -6.20
C VAL A 36 -2.54 21.17 -6.00
N ARG A 37 -1.99 21.95 -6.94
CA ARG A 37 -0.64 22.51 -6.82
C ARG A 37 -0.49 23.55 -5.70
N ASN A 38 -1.50 24.37 -5.49
CA ASN A 38 -1.43 25.55 -4.61
C ASN A 38 -1.92 25.30 -3.19
N PHE A 39 -2.91 24.41 -3.00
CA PHE A 39 -3.46 24.13 -1.69
C PHE A 39 -2.47 23.34 -0.82
N LYS A 40 -2.01 23.94 0.26
CA LYS A 40 -0.97 23.37 1.13
C LYS A 40 -1.42 23.12 2.57
N ASN A 41 -2.65 23.47 2.91
CA ASN A 41 -3.17 23.30 4.26
C ASN A 41 -3.29 21.82 4.66
N ASP A 42 -3.08 21.53 5.95
CA ASP A 42 -3.12 20.15 6.43
C ASP A 42 -4.57 19.62 6.48
N MET A 43 -4.78 18.44 5.89
CA MET A 43 -6.03 17.68 5.92
C MET A 43 -5.97 16.49 6.89
N SER A 44 -4.91 16.40 7.68
CA SER A 44 -4.70 15.38 8.71
C SER A 44 -3.72 15.90 9.76
N MET A 45 -3.76 15.34 10.97
CA MET A 45 -2.87 15.69 12.06
C MET A 45 -2.14 14.45 12.57
N PHE A 46 -0.84 14.61 12.89
CA PHE A 46 0.03 13.55 13.38
C PHE A 46 0.72 13.99 14.67
N PRO A 47 0.35 13.44 15.84
CA PRO A 47 1.01 13.73 17.10
C PRO A 47 2.37 13.03 17.18
N ARG A 48 3.33 13.68 17.82
CA ARG A 48 4.64 13.13 18.16
C ARG A 48 4.89 13.26 19.65
N PHE A 49 4.93 12.14 20.34
CA PHE A 49 5.20 12.13 21.78
C PHE A 49 6.64 12.58 22.09
N ILE A 50 6.79 13.36 23.17
CA ILE A 50 8.08 13.86 23.63
C ILE A 50 8.72 12.80 24.50
N ASN A 51 9.77 12.16 24.00
CA ASN A 51 10.49 11.10 24.69
C ASN A 51 9.54 9.97 25.16
N LYS A 52 9.57 9.64 26.48
CA LYS A 52 8.69 8.63 27.10
C LYS A 52 7.56 9.27 27.91
N THR A 53 7.26 10.55 27.69
CA THR A 53 6.18 11.27 28.38
C THR A 53 4.86 11.17 27.62
N ASP A 54 3.75 11.53 28.25
CA ASP A 54 2.45 11.61 27.58
C ASP A 54 2.23 12.97 26.89
N GLN A 55 3.16 13.92 27.05
CA GLN A 55 3.16 15.16 26.29
C GLN A 55 3.52 14.88 24.84
N PHE A 56 2.89 15.60 23.95
CA PHE A 56 3.16 15.48 22.52
C PHE A 56 3.07 16.83 21.81
N TRP A 57 3.64 16.91 20.65
CA TRP A 57 3.50 18.04 19.76
C TRP A 57 2.95 17.60 18.42
N TYR A 58 2.38 18.55 17.69
CA TYR A 58 1.96 18.37 16.30
C TYR A 58 2.10 19.68 15.54
N ARG A 59 2.15 19.57 14.22
CA ARG A 59 2.19 20.70 13.30
C ARG A 59 0.83 20.86 12.63
N MET A 60 0.46 22.12 12.31
CA MET A 60 -0.63 22.46 11.41
C MET A 60 -0.18 23.50 10.40
N ARG A 61 -0.45 23.23 9.13
CA ARG A 61 -0.33 24.19 8.03
C ARG A 61 -1.73 24.76 7.75
N THR A 62 -1.81 26.05 7.70
CA THR A 62 -3.05 26.83 7.44
C THR A 62 -2.77 27.93 6.43
N SER A 63 -3.78 28.64 5.96
CA SER A 63 -3.61 29.84 5.12
C SER A 63 -2.72 30.91 5.78
N ASP A 64 -2.70 30.98 7.12
CA ASP A 64 -1.87 31.90 7.89
C ASP A 64 -0.41 31.41 8.08
N GLY A 65 -0.05 30.27 7.49
CA GLY A 65 1.27 29.69 7.60
C GLY A 65 1.33 28.43 8.45
N VAL A 66 2.49 28.14 9.04
CA VAL A 66 2.78 26.92 9.79
C VAL A 66 2.87 27.20 11.27
N LYS A 67 2.15 26.40 12.06
CA LYS A 67 2.19 26.48 13.52
C LYS A 67 2.49 25.11 14.14
N TYR A 68 3.20 25.15 15.27
CA TYR A 68 3.53 23.98 16.06
C TYR A 68 2.88 24.09 17.44
N TYR A 69 2.20 23.03 17.86
CA TYR A 69 1.47 22.99 19.13
C TYR A 69 2.07 21.97 20.08
N LEU A 70 2.18 22.35 21.36
CA LEU A 70 2.49 21.46 22.46
C LEU A 70 1.21 21.14 23.23
N VAL A 71 0.98 19.86 23.48
CA VAL A 71 -0.18 19.36 24.24
C VAL A 71 0.29 18.64 25.50
N ASP A 72 -0.26 19.07 26.63
CA ASP A 72 -0.11 18.42 27.93
C ASP A 72 -1.46 17.83 28.35
N PRO A 73 -1.70 16.52 28.17
CA PRO A 73 -2.97 15.89 28.48
C PRO A 73 -3.30 15.87 29.98
N ASP A 74 -2.29 15.77 30.86
CA ASP A 74 -2.50 15.77 32.32
C ASP A 74 -3.06 17.11 32.81
N ARG A 75 -2.60 18.21 32.21
CA ARG A 75 -3.07 19.58 32.52
C ARG A 75 -4.22 20.04 31.62
N LYS A 76 -4.62 19.23 30.64
CA LYS A 76 -5.60 19.58 29.60
C LYS A 76 -5.25 20.90 28.90
N ARG A 77 -4.00 21.08 28.58
CA ARG A 77 -3.47 22.34 28.04
C ARG A 77 -2.90 22.12 26.64
N GLN A 78 -3.26 23.02 25.73
CA GLN A 78 -2.65 23.16 24.41
C GLN A 78 -2.10 24.58 24.30
N THR A 79 -0.86 24.69 23.84
CA THR A 79 -0.20 25.99 23.59
C THR A 79 0.61 25.91 22.29
N GLU A 80 0.93 27.03 21.70
CA GLU A 80 1.97 27.03 20.67
C GLU A 80 3.28 26.55 21.31
N LEU A 81 4.00 25.68 20.60
CA LEU A 81 5.28 25.13 21.05
C LEU A 81 6.34 26.23 21.09
N PHE A 82 6.29 27.10 20.11
CA PHE A 82 7.08 28.33 20.01
C PHE A 82 6.33 29.37 19.16
N ASP A 83 6.67 30.64 19.36
CA ASP A 83 6.22 31.75 18.53
C ASP A 83 6.99 31.71 17.21
N MET A 84 6.31 31.43 16.10
CA MET A 84 6.93 31.25 14.79
C MET A 84 7.67 32.51 14.33
N ASP A 85 7.08 33.70 14.48
CA ASP A 85 7.68 34.93 14.03
C ASP A 85 8.99 35.24 14.77
N LYS A 86 8.99 35.02 16.09
CA LYS A 86 10.22 35.18 16.90
C LYS A 86 11.28 34.13 16.54
N MET A 87 10.87 32.91 16.21
CA MET A 87 11.77 31.86 15.75
C MET A 87 12.43 32.26 14.43
N LEU A 88 11.65 32.75 13.47
CA LEU A 88 12.15 33.20 12.16
C LEU A 88 13.08 34.39 12.27
N ILE A 89 12.78 35.38 13.17
CA ILE A 89 13.66 36.53 13.43
C ILE A 89 15.02 36.04 13.95
N GLN A 90 15.02 35.19 15.00
CA GLN A 90 16.26 34.66 15.55
C GLN A 90 17.05 33.82 14.53
N LEU A 91 16.35 33.03 13.72
CA LEU A 91 16.98 32.24 12.65
C LEU A 91 17.63 33.15 11.61
N ALA A 92 16.94 34.23 11.21
CA ALA A 92 17.46 35.21 10.27
C ALA A 92 18.69 35.96 10.84
N GLU A 93 18.66 36.33 12.12
CA GLU A 93 19.82 36.96 12.80
C GLU A 93 21.06 36.07 12.82
N ILE A 94 20.88 34.74 13.04
CA ILE A 94 21.99 33.78 13.09
C ILE A 94 22.52 33.44 11.69
N THR A 95 21.63 33.33 10.70
CA THR A 95 21.99 32.83 9.36
C THR A 95 22.23 33.92 8.33
N HIS A 96 21.81 35.16 8.64
CA HIS A 96 21.79 36.31 7.72
C HIS A 96 20.96 36.07 6.46
N LYS A 97 19.85 35.30 6.59
CA LYS A 97 18.89 34.99 5.53
C LYS A 97 17.47 35.28 5.99
N ALA A 98 16.60 35.68 5.06
CA ALA A 98 15.17 35.84 5.33
C ALA A 98 14.46 34.48 5.19
N TYR A 99 13.54 34.20 6.09
CA TYR A 99 12.72 32.99 6.11
C TYR A 99 11.26 33.33 6.33
N ASN A 100 10.38 32.45 5.87
CA ASN A 100 8.97 32.44 6.19
C ASN A 100 8.56 31.14 6.90
N SER A 101 7.34 31.05 7.40
CA SER A 101 6.90 29.87 8.18
C SER A 101 6.93 28.56 7.40
N TRP A 102 6.77 28.60 6.08
CA TRP A 102 6.82 27.41 5.21
C TRP A 102 8.21 26.80 5.10
N ASP A 103 9.27 27.60 5.27
CA ASP A 103 10.64 27.10 5.28
C ASP A 103 10.88 26.15 6.47
N LEU A 104 10.12 26.34 7.57
CA LEU A 104 10.17 25.48 8.73
C LEU A 104 9.04 24.42 8.76
N ALA A 105 8.29 24.24 7.68
CA ALA A 105 7.16 23.30 7.64
C ALA A 105 7.55 21.82 7.83
N HIS A 106 8.79 21.46 7.60
CA HIS A 106 9.26 20.07 7.61
C HIS A 106 10.43 19.82 8.58
N ILE A 107 10.63 20.66 9.59
CA ILE A 107 11.71 20.44 10.56
C ILE A 107 11.45 19.18 11.39
N HIS A 108 12.51 18.41 11.58
CA HIS A 108 12.54 17.30 12.54
C HIS A 108 13.07 17.81 13.87
N MET A 109 12.35 17.57 14.96
CA MET A 109 12.71 18.07 16.28
C MET A 109 13.17 16.93 17.18
N ASP A 110 14.42 16.97 17.61
CA ASP A 110 15.01 16.06 18.58
C ASP A 110 14.97 16.68 19.97
N PHE A 111 14.04 16.25 20.80
CA PHE A 111 13.90 16.77 22.17
C PHE A 111 15.01 16.26 23.08
N ALA A 112 15.58 17.15 23.89
CA ALA A 112 16.46 16.79 24.98
C ALA A 112 15.74 15.85 25.96
N LYS A 113 16.50 15.03 26.70
CA LYS A 113 15.92 14.04 27.65
C LYS A 113 14.99 14.64 28.69
N ASP A 114 15.25 15.87 29.11
CA ASP A 114 14.44 16.63 30.07
C ASP A 114 13.20 17.31 29.44
N GLY A 115 13.08 17.25 28.10
CA GLY A 115 11.98 17.87 27.37
C GLY A 115 11.98 19.40 27.31
N LYS A 116 13.01 20.09 27.85
CA LYS A 116 13.05 21.55 27.94
C LYS A 116 13.64 22.26 26.73
N SER A 117 14.23 21.54 25.83
CA SER A 117 14.76 22.05 24.55
C SER A 117 14.64 21.01 23.45
N PHE A 118 14.70 21.46 22.21
CA PHE A 118 14.83 20.58 21.07
C PHE A 118 15.88 21.11 20.08
N SER A 119 16.48 20.20 19.34
CA SER A 119 17.39 20.53 18.24
C SER A 119 16.75 20.19 16.91
N PHE A 120 17.07 20.95 15.87
CA PHE A 120 16.67 20.69 14.50
C PHE A 120 17.74 21.13 13.51
N SER A 121 17.71 20.58 12.30
CA SER A 121 18.61 20.97 11.22
C SER A 121 17.87 21.79 10.17
N HIS A 122 18.49 22.86 9.69
CA HIS A 122 17.99 23.69 8.62
C HIS A 122 19.15 24.32 7.85
N ASP A 123 19.10 24.37 6.52
CA ASP A 123 20.17 24.92 5.66
C ASP A 123 21.58 24.37 5.97
N GLY A 124 21.68 23.07 6.31
CA GLY A 124 22.96 22.43 6.63
C GLY A 124 23.59 22.82 7.98
N LYS A 125 22.89 23.59 8.80
CA LYS A 125 23.25 23.96 10.17
C LYS A 125 22.32 23.29 11.16
N LYS A 126 22.81 23.08 12.39
CA LYS A 126 22.04 22.55 13.50
C LYS A 126 21.75 23.64 14.51
N PHE A 127 20.53 23.70 14.98
CA PHE A 127 20.04 24.70 15.93
C PHE A 127 19.45 24.05 17.15
N ARG A 128 19.56 24.72 18.30
CA ARG A 128 18.86 24.35 19.54
C ARG A 128 17.94 25.47 19.98
N TYR A 129 16.68 25.11 20.23
CA TYR A 129 15.69 26.02 20.83
C TYR A 129 15.38 25.61 22.25
N THR A 130 15.50 26.56 23.21
CA THR A 130 15.18 26.35 24.61
C THR A 130 13.80 26.91 24.93
N LEU A 131 12.88 26.05 25.38
CA LEU A 131 11.46 26.40 25.59
C LEU A 131 11.25 27.47 26.66
N ASP A 132 11.94 27.39 27.81
CA ASP A 132 11.77 28.31 28.93
C ASP A 132 12.25 29.71 28.57
N THR A 133 13.39 29.84 27.92
CA THR A 133 13.99 31.13 27.55
C THR A 133 13.53 31.65 26.19
N ARG A 134 12.90 30.78 25.36
CA ARG A 134 12.49 31.06 23.99
C ARG A 134 13.66 31.53 23.11
N LYS A 135 14.85 31.00 23.36
CA LYS A 135 16.06 31.36 22.62
C LYS A 135 16.49 30.27 21.68
N LEU A 136 16.83 30.70 20.45
CA LEU A 136 17.47 29.88 19.43
C LEU A 136 18.98 30.13 19.47
N ALA A 137 19.77 29.07 19.36
CA ALA A 137 21.21 29.15 19.20
C ALA A 137 21.67 28.15 18.16
N GLU A 138 22.68 28.53 17.35
CA GLU A 138 23.36 27.58 16.50
C GLU A 138 24.17 26.60 17.36
N GLU A 139 23.96 25.30 17.17
CA GLU A 139 24.83 24.31 17.79
C GLU A 139 26.11 24.23 16.98
N PRO A 140 27.28 24.39 17.64
CA PRO A 140 28.54 24.19 16.94
C PRO A 140 28.49 22.79 16.32
N LYS A 141 28.93 22.69 15.06
CA LYS A 141 29.21 21.38 14.50
C LYS A 141 30.14 20.70 15.50
N LYS A 142 29.59 19.86 16.36
CA LYS A 142 30.45 18.90 17.05
C LYS A 142 31.26 18.31 15.91
N LYS A 143 32.57 18.21 16.07
CA LYS A 143 33.32 17.13 15.45
C LYS A 143 32.72 15.85 16.08
N GLU A 144 31.48 15.55 15.66
CA GLU A 144 30.97 14.23 15.82
C GLU A 144 31.90 13.43 14.91
N GLU A 145 32.78 12.72 15.56
CA GLU A 145 33.01 11.37 15.13
C GLU A 145 31.63 10.69 15.24
N GLU A 146 30.70 11.09 14.32
CA GLU A 146 29.45 10.43 14.17
C GLU A 146 29.78 8.94 14.01
N ASP A 147 29.09 8.12 14.80
CA ASP A 147 28.95 6.71 14.51
C ASP A 147 28.09 6.59 13.21
N ASN A 148 28.52 7.26 12.15
CA ASN A 148 27.94 7.10 10.84
C ASN A 148 28.30 5.68 10.42
N ILE A 149 27.36 4.77 10.64
CA ILE A 149 27.44 3.46 10.02
C ILE A 149 27.53 3.73 8.53
N PRO A 150 28.64 3.33 7.86
CA PRO A 150 28.78 3.57 6.44
C PRO A 150 27.55 3.02 5.70
N SER A 151 27.14 3.71 4.63
CA SER A 151 26.06 3.23 3.78
C SER A 151 26.35 1.80 3.32
N GLY A 152 25.36 0.93 3.32
CA GLY A 152 25.53 -0.47 2.95
C GLY A 152 25.99 -1.38 4.09
N HIS A 153 26.32 -0.87 5.27
CA HIS A 153 26.85 -1.66 6.39
C HIS A 153 25.82 -1.81 7.51
N VAL A 154 25.90 -2.91 8.25
CA VAL A 154 25.05 -3.20 9.42
C VAL A 154 25.92 -3.47 10.66
N LEU A 155 25.63 -2.73 11.73
CA LEU A 155 26.35 -2.82 13.00
C LEU A 155 25.76 -3.90 13.89
N SER A 156 26.62 -4.69 14.57
CA SER A 156 26.18 -5.69 15.54
C SER A 156 25.44 -5.05 16.74
N PRO A 157 24.51 -5.77 17.41
CA PRO A 157 23.77 -5.26 18.58
C PRO A 157 24.63 -4.74 19.73
N ASP A 158 25.84 -5.30 19.93
CA ASP A 158 26.83 -4.85 20.92
C ASP A 158 27.76 -3.76 20.39
N SER A 159 27.55 -3.34 19.14
CA SER A 159 28.33 -2.33 18.42
C SER A 159 29.81 -2.71 18.19
N SER A 160 30.15 -3.99 18.19
CA SER A 160 31.54 -4.46 18.05
C SER A 160 31.99 -4.63 16.62
N TYR A 161 31.07 -5.03 15.70
CA TYR A 161 31.41 -5.39 14.32
C TYR A 161 30.44 -4.78 13.33
N TYR A 162 31.00 -4.49 12.12
CA TYR A 162 30.22 -4.14 10.92
C TYR A 162 30.24 -5.30 9.94
N ILE A 163 29.11 -5.56 9.27
CA ILE A 163 29.00 -6.48 8.12
C ILE A 163 28.42 -5.72 6.94
N TYR A 164 28.94 -6.02 5.76
CA TYR A 164 28.45 -5.55 4.47
C TYR A 164 28.57 -6.64 3.41
N ALA A 165 27.93 -6.46 2.26
CA ALA A 165 28.07 -7.34 1.12
C ALA A 165 28.83 -6.65 0.00
N TYR A 166 29.75 -7.39 -0.66
CA TYR A 166 30.48 -6.97 -1.83
C TYR A 166 30.76 -8.19 -2.70
N ARG A 167 30.62 -8.05 -4.02
CA ARG A 167 30.72 -9.17 -4.97
C ARG A 167 29.95 -10.40 -4.50
N HIS A 168 28.69 -10.16 -4.12
CA HIS A 168 27.74 -11.17 -3.62
C HIS A 168 28.14 -11.89 -2.32
N ASN A 169 29.25 -11.54 -1.69
CA ASN A 169 29.76 -12.18 -0.48
C ASN A 169 29.77 -11.24 0.71
N LEU A 170 29.77 -11.81 1.94
CA LEU A 170 29.82 -11.05 3.18
C LEU A 170 31.26 -10.75 3.60
N TYR A 171 31.44 -9.54 4.07
CA TYR A 171 32.67 -9.04 4.67
C TYR A 171 32.37 -8.43 6.04
N MET A 172 33.34 -8.51 6.94
CA MET A 172 33.25 -8.01 8.33
C MET A 172 34.52 -7.25 8.69
N TYR A 173 34.36 -6.22 9.53
CA TYR A 173 35.46 -5.54 10.22
C TYR A 173 35.02 -5.02 11.60
N GLY A 174 36.00 -4.78 12.49
CA GLY A 174 35.73 -4.33 13.84
C GLY A 174 35.45 -2.85 13.96
N ASN A 175 34.71 -2.47 15.00
CA ASN A 175 34.46 -1.08 15.34
C ASN A 175 35.65 -0.53 16.14
N LYS A 176 36.41 0.38 15.52
CA LYS A 176 37.58 1.06 16.15
C LYS A 176 37.24 1.72 17.49
N LYS A 177 36.07 2.34 17.61
CA LYS A 177 35.63 2.99 18.86
C LYS A 177 35.41 1.99 20.02
N LYS A 178 35.23 0.72 19.70
CA LYS A 178 35.18 -0.38 20.68
C LYS A 178 36.51 -1.07 20.91
N GLY A 179 37.59 -0.56 20.29
CA GLY A 179 38.91 -1.19 20.37
C GLY A 179 39.00 -2.53 19.64
N VAL A 180 38.11 -2.80 18.70
CA VAL A 180 38.10 -4.03 17.92
C VAL A 180 38.92 -3.84 16.64
N ASP A 181 39.69 -4.87 16.27
CA ASP A 181 40.52 -4.85 15.06
C ASP A 181 39.68 -4.52 13.82
N THR A 182 40.14 -3.54 13.05
CA THR A 182 39.47 -3.04 11.86
C THR A 182 39.88 -3.74 10.56
N THR A 183 40.71 -4.78 10.66
CA THR A 183 41.08 -5.58 9.49
C THR A 183 39.83 -6.21 8.87
N VAL A 184 39.66 -6.01 7.56
CA VAL A 184 38.53 -6.57 6.82
C VAL A 184 38.73 -8.09 6.64
N VAL A 185 37.69 -8.84 7.00
CA VAL A 185 37.66 -10.28 6.88
C VAL A 185 36.52 -10.69 5.95
N GLN A 186 36.82 -11.46 4.93
CA GLN A 186 35.82 -12.11 4.08
C GLN A 186 35.21 -13.31 4.81
N LEU A 187 33.90 -13.30 5.00
CA LEU A 187 33.16 -14.35 5.73
C LEU A 187 32.66 -15.45 4.80
N THR A 188 32.23 -15.12 3.58
CA THR A 188 31.67 -16.08 2.60
C THR A 188 32.41 -16.01 1.27
N ARG A 189 32.34 -17.11 0.46
CA ARG A 189 33.04 -17.21 -0.84
C ARG A 189 32.19 -17.86 -1.93
N ASP A 190 30.97 -18.26 -1.61
CA ASP A 190 30.06 -19.00 -2.47
C ASP A 190 28.88 -18.15 -2.98
N GLY A 191 28.95 -16.85 -2.74
CA GLY A 191 27.94 -15.89 -3.23
C GLY A 191 28.11 -15.60 -4.72
N GLU A 192 27.00 -15.61 -5.43
CA GLU A 192 26.87 -15.26 -6.85
C GLU A 192 25.54 -14.57 -7.12
N ARG A 193 25.33 -14.02 -8.31
CA ARG A 193 24.21 -13.11 -8.62
C ARG A 193 22.83 -13.62 -8.17
N TYR A 194 22.53 -14.90 -8.35
CA TYR A 194 21.22 -15.49 -8.05
C TYR A 194 21.23 -16.41 -6.80
N ASN A 195 22.28 -16.32 -6.02
CA ASN A 195 22.45 -16.89 -4.69
C ASN A 195 23.31 -15.94 -3.86
N SER A 196 22.84 -14.70 -3.76
CA SER A 196 23.63 -13.59 -3.22
C SER A 196 23.43 -13.43 -1.72
N TYR A 197 24.51 -13.03 -1.03
CA TYR A 197 24.43 -12.56 0.35
C TYR A 197 24.09 -11.07 0.44
N ALA A 198 23.92 -10.37 -0.68
CA ALA A 198 23.54 -8.97 -0.75
C ALA A 198 22.03 -8.80 -0.87
N LYS A 199 21.49 -7.81 -0.19
CA LYS A 199 20.09 -7.40 -0.32
C LYS A 199 19.77 -6.84 -1.72
N TYR A 200 20.78 -6.21 -2.33
CA TYR A 200 20.70 -5.65 -3.68
C TYR A 200 21.80 -6.29 -4.55
N PRO A 201 21.52 -7.44 -5.17
CA PRO A 201 22.56 -8.20 -5.88
C PRO A 201 23.20 -7.44 -7.05
N ALA A 202 22.45 -6.62 -7.78
CA ALA A 202 23.00 -5.86 -8.90
C ALA A 202 24.04 -4.81 -8.44
N GLU A 203 23.81 -4.14 -7.31
CA GLU A 203 24.74 -3.18 -6.71
C GLU A 203 25.99 -3.90 -6.19
N ALA A 204 25.81 -5.09 -5.62
CA ALA A 204 26.88 -5.86 -5.02
C ALA A 204 27.97 -6.34 -6.01
N GLU A 205 27.74 -6.27 -7.30
CA GLU A 205 28.73 -6.62 -8.32
C GLU A 205 29.95 -5.69 -8.25
N ASN A 206 29.72 -4.39 -7.98
CA ASN A 206 30.75 -3.35 -8.06
C ASN A 206 30.87 -2.48 -6.79
N GLU A 207 29.90 -2.51 -5.89
CA GLU A 207 29.82 -1.63 -4.72
C GLU A 207 29.58 -2.39 -3.43
N GLU A 208 30.00 -1.79 -2.31
CA GLU A 208 29.63 -2.25 -0.98
C GLU A 208 28.17 -1.93 -0.74
N THR A 209 27.36 -2.92 -0.36
CA THR A 209 25.90 -2.76 -0.18
C THR A 209 25.41 -3.57 1.02
N TYR A 210 24.13 -3.34 1.37
CA TYR A 210 23.50 -4.00 2.51
C TYR A 210 23.46 -5.53 2.34
N PRO A 211 23.83 -6.30 3.39
CA PRO A 211 23.70 -7.75 3.36
C PRO A 211 22.22 -8.18 3.41
N ALA A 212 21.88 -9.30 2.75
CA ALA A 212 20.57 -9.93 2.78
C ALA A 212 20.36 -10.70 4.10
N GLY A 213 20.54 -10.03 5.22
CA GLY A 213 20.49 -10.68 6.51
C GLY A 213 20.44 -9.72 7.69
N ARG A 214 20.59 -10.29 8.85
CA ARG A 214 20.53 -9.55 10.13
C ARG A 214 21.38 -10.19 11.21
N TRP A 215 21.85 -9.37 12.12
CA TRP A 215 22.43 -9.85 13.35
C TRP A 215 21.38 -10.51 14.24
N LEU A 216 21.67 -11.67 14.79
CA LEU A 216 20.93 -12.16 15.93
C LEU A 216 21.28 -11.35 17.18
N LYS A 217 20.39 -11.34 18.17
CA LYS A 217 20.54 -10.53 19.40
C LYS A 217 21.76 -10.90 20.25
N ASN A 218 22.39 -12.06 19.98
CA ASN A 218 23.63 -12.49 20.64
C ASN A 218 24.91 -11.82 20.10
N SER A 219 24.83 -11.01 19.06
CA SER A 219 25.96 -10.34 18.39
C SER A 219 27.08 -11.29 17.89
N ARG A 220 26.79 -12.60 17.78
CA ARG A 220 27.72 -13.63 17.34
C ARG A 220 27.32 -14.23 15.99
N ILE A 221 26.05 -14.45 15.79
CA ILE A 221 25.52 -15.06 14.58
C ILE A 221 24.94 -13.97 13.68
N PHE A 222 25.37 -13.96 12.42
CA PHE A 222 24.71 -13.24 11.35
C PHE A 222 23.83 -14.20 10.55
N LEU A 223 22.52 -14.01 10.57
CA LEU A 223 21.55 -14.81 9.84
C LEU A 223 21.34 -14.18 8.47
N VAL A 224 21.52 -14.98 7.41
CA VAL A 224 21.17 -14.64 6.03
C VAL A 224 19.93 -15.40 5.63
N GLU A 225 18.93 -14.69 5.11
CA GLU A 225 17.78 -15.31 4.45
C GLU A 225 18.21 -15.69 3.03
N VAL A 226 18.18 -16.99 2.73
CA VAL A 226 18.61 -17.52 1.42
C VAL A 226 17.40 -17.52 0.48
N GLU A 227 17.60 -16.94 -0.69
CA GLU A 227 16.75 -17.09 -1.85
C GLU A 227 17.64 -17.56 -3.02
N ASP A 228 17.64 -18.88 -3.26
CA ASP A 228 18.44 -19.49 -4.33
C ASP A 228 17.60 -19.57 -5.60
N GLU A 229 17.83 -18.65 -6.51
CA GLU A 229 17.10 -18.53 -7.77
C GLU A 229 17.81 -19.16 -8.97
N ARG A 230 18.99 -19.74 -8.80
CA ARG A 230 19.85 -20.22 -9.91
C ARG A 230 19.18 -21.17 -10.88
N LYS A 231 18.11 -21.84 -10.47
CA LYS A 231 17.34 -22.78 -11.30
C LYS A 231 16.01 -22.21 -11.78
N ALA A 232 15.60 -21.05 -11.26
CA ALA A 232 14.35 -20.42 -11.66
C ALA A 232 14.42 -19.90 -13.10
N GLY A 233 13.27 -19.76 -13.75
CA GLY A 233 13.19 -19.18 -15.10
C GLY A 233 13.55 -17.70 -15.14
N GLU A 234 14.00 -17.20 -16.29
CA GLU A 234 14.33 -15.78 -16.48
C GLU A 234 13.25 -15.05 -17.27
N MET A 235 13.06 -13.79 -16.92
CA MET A 235 12.37 -12.78 -17.72
C MET A 235 13.31 -11.66 -18.10
N HIS A 236 12.95 -10.93 -19.16
CA HIS A 236 13.79 -9.91 -19.74
C HIS A 236 13.04 -8.60 -19.89
N LEU A 237 13.78 -7.49 -19.71
CA LEU A 237 13.39 -6.14 -20.09
C LEU A 237 14.47 -5.57 -21.00
N VAL A 238 14.08 -4.67 -21.89
CA VAL A 238 15.05 -3.93 -22.71
C VAL A 238 14.94 -2.46 -22.35
N ASP A 239 16.01 -1.93 -21.75
CA ASP A 239 16.15 -0.51 -21.50
C ASP A 239 16.46 0.19 -22.82
N MET A 240 15.42 0.72 -23.46
CA MET A 240 15.49 1.33 -24.78
C MET A 240 16.23 2.66 -24.79
N LEU A 241 16.35 3.32 -23.63
CA LEU A 241 16.96 4.64 -23.49
C LEU A 241 18.42 4.60 -23.07
N HIS A 242 18.93 3.44 -22.69
CA HIS A 242 20.34 3.25 -22.33
C HIS A 242 21.25 3.63 -23.49
N THR A 243 22.32 4.39 -23.20
CA THR A 243 23.31 4.86 -24.17
C THR A 243 24.66 4.18 -23.93
N PRO A 244 25.41 3.83 -24.98
CA PRO A 244 25.22 4.16 -26.40
C PRO A 244 24.30 3.18 -27.18
N ARG A 245 23.78 2.15 -26.54
CA ARG A 245 22.86 1.16 -27.14
C ARG A 245 21.85 0.70 -26.10
N PRO A 246 20.65 0.23 -26.51
CA PRO A 246 19.71 -0.42 -25.62
C PRO A 246 20.37 -1.57 -24.85
N GLU A 247 19.99 -1.71 -23.56
CA GLU A 247 20.53 -2.71 -22.65
C GLU A 247 19.49 -3.78 -22.32
N LEU A 248 19.90 -5.05 -22.37
CA LEU A 248 19.09 -6.17 -21.91
C LEU A 248 19.26 -6.34 -20.39
N LYS A 249 18.15 -6.25 -19.65
CA LYS A 249 18.11 -6.53 -18.21
C LYS A 249 17.36 -7.83 -17.96
N SER A 250 18.10 -8.86 -17.53
CA SER A 250 17.53 -10.17 -17.16
C SER A 250 17.35 -10.28 -15.65
N TYR A 251 16.26 -10.94 -15.24
CA TYR A 251 15.96 -11.23 -13.84
C TYR A 251 15.22 -12.55 -13.72
N HIS A 252 15.40 -13.26 -12.60
CA HIS A 252 14.67 -14.49 -12.34
C HIS A 252 13.22 -14.20 -11.96
N TYR A 253 12.33 -15.03 -12.47
CA TYR A 253 10.89 -14.84 -12.27
C TYR A 253 10.16 -16.17 -12.48
N SER A 254 9.70 -16.75 -11.38
CA SER A 254 8.97 -18.02 -11.45
C SER A 254 7.51 -17.78 -11.85
N CYS A 255 7.02 -18.59 -12.79
CA CYS A 255 5.64 -18.59 -13.26
C CYS A 255 4.82 -19.71 -12.62
N PRO A 256 3.47 -19.63 -12.61
CA PRO A 256 2.60 -20.64 -12.00
C PRO A 256 2.82 -22.03 -12.62
N GLY A 257 3.06 -23.03 -11.76
CA GLY A 257 3.30 -24.41 -12.18
C GLY A 257 4.72 -24.72 -12.60
N ASP A 258 5.65 -23.77 -12.55
CA ASP A 258 7.07 -24.02 -12.84
C ASP A 258 7.62 -25.16 -11.98
N THR A 259 8.43 -26.03 -12.60
CA THR A 259 9.07 -27.15 -11.92
C THR A 259 10.29 -26.73 -11.11
N ALA A 260 10.90 -25.61 -11.47
CA ALA A 260 12.03 -25.00 -10.77
C ALA A 260 11.67 -23.57 -10.37
N ILE A 261 11.57 -23.36 -9.05
CA ILE A 261 11.34 -22.05 -8.45
C ILE A 261 12.47 -21.73 -7.47
N ALA A 262 12.55 -20.49 -7.00
CA ALA A 262 13.46 -20.10 -5.92
C ALA A 262 13.34 -21.03 -4.71
N GLN A 263 14.47 -21.38 -4.10
CA GLN A 263 14.52 -22.22 -2.91
C GLN A 263 14.87 -21.34 -1.70
N TYR A 264 14.12 -21.52 -0.59
CA TYR A 264 14.20 -20.66 0.58
C TYR A 264 14.77 -21.38 1.79
N GLY A 265 15.64 -20.71 2.53
CA GLY A 265 16.25 -21.23 3.72
C GLY A 265 17.03 -20.17 4.50
N PHE A 266 17.92 -20.61 5.41
CA PHE A 266 18.80 -19.72 6.17
C PHE A 266 20.24 -20.16 6.06
N LYS A 267 21.17 -19.19 6.08
CA LYS A 267 22.57 -19.44 6.42
C LYS A 267 22.89 -18.73 7.74
N LEU A 268 23.47 -19.47 8.68
CA LEU A 268 23.96 -18.94 9.94
C LEU A 268 25.46 -18.79 9.84
N VAL A 269 25.93 -17.57 9.88
CA VAL A 269 27.37 -17.23 9.83
C VAL A 269 27.83 -16.92 11.25
N ASP A 270 28.63 -17.79 11.86
CA ASP A 270 29.25 -17.51 13.15
C ASP A 270 30.51 -16.68 12.93
N ILE A 271 30.51 -15.44 13.38
CA ILE A 271 31.64 -14.52 13.14
C ILE A 271 32.91 -14.87 13.90
N LYS A 272 32.82 -15.68 14.97
CA LYS A 272 34.00 -16.10 15.76
C LYS A 272 34.72 -17.31 15.15
N THR A 273 33.96 -18.36 14.80
CA THR A 273 34.53 -19.57 14.20
C THR A 273 34.61 -19.46 12.68
N ARG A 274 33.88 -18.55 12.06
CA ARG A 274 33.72 -18.39 10.60
C ARG A 274 33.01 -19.58 9.93
N ASP A 275 32.32 -20.39 10.74
CA ASP A 275 31.53 -21.50 10.23
C ASP A 275 30.21 -20.95 9.60
N ILE A 276 29.84 -21.58 8.49
CA ILE A 276 28.57 -21.29 7.80
C ILE A 276 27.71 -22.56 7.84
N LYS A 277 26.54 -22.45 8.44
CA LYS A 277 25.58 -23.55 8.48
C LYS A 277 24.33 -23.19 7.66
N THR A 278 24.07 -23.95 6.60
CA THR A 278 22.84 -23.79 5.81
C THR A 278 21.73 -24.65 6.40
N ILE A 279 20.52 -24.05 6.51
CA ILE A 279 19.32 -24.67 7.09
C ILE A 279 18.19 -24.48 6.10
N TRP A 280 17.81 -25.54 5.39
CA TRP A 280 16.68 -25.52 4.47
C TRP A 280 15.34 -25.75 5.20
N ALA A 281 15.38 -26.31 6.41
CA ALA A 281 14.21 -26.62 7.25
C ALA A 281 13.13 -27.44 6.52
N GLU A 282 13.55 -28.34 5.62
CA GLU A 282 12.67 -29.07 4.71
C GLU A 282 11.57 -29.87 5.42
N LYS A 283 10.34 -29.68 4.96
CA LYS A 283 9.17 -30.50 5.27
C LYS A 283 8.38 -30.78 4.00
N TRP A 284 8.19 -29.77 3.16
CA TRP A 284 7.47 -29.84 1.90
C TRP A 284 8.38 -29.48 0.73
N LYS A 285 8.13 -30.06 -0.42
CA LYS A 285 8.82 -29.67 -1.65
C LYS A 285 8.49 -28.22 -2.00
N ASP A 286 9.51 -27.45 -2.40
CA ASP A 286 9.40 -26.05 -2.85
C ASP A 286 8.67 -25.15 -1.84
N GLN A 287 8.89 -25.40 -0.55
CA GLN A 287 8.30 -24.61 0.53
C GLN A 287 8.92 -23.21 0.62
N TYR A 288 8.16 -22.26 1.15
CA TYR A 288 8.70 -20.96 1.56
C TYR A 288 9.20 -21.03 3.00
N VAL A 289 10.36 -20.42 3.27
CA VAL A 289 10.95 -20.32 4.61
C VAL A 289 11.26 -18.86 4.90
N GLU A 290 10.78 -18.35 6.02
CA GLU A 290 10.84 -16.93 6.36
C GLU A 290 11.22 -16.75 7.84
N TYR A 291 12.24 -15.91 8.12
CA TYR A 291 12.59 -15.54 9.49
C TYR A 291 11.48 -14.74 10.15
N SER A 292 11.27 -14.96 11.44
CA SER A 292 10.27 -14.25 12.23
C SER A 292 10.85 -13.52 13.44
N TYR A 293 11.68 -14.21 14.26
CA TYR A 293 12.21 -13.65 15.50
C TYR A 293 13.38 -14.45 16.04
N ASP A 294 14.14 -13.90 16.99
CA ASP A 294 15.10 -14.68 17.80
C ASP A 294 15.05 -14.26 19.28
N ASN A 295 15.33 -15.20 20.17
CA ASN A 295 15.50 -14.94 21.61
C ASN A 295 16.96 -15.05 22.06
N THR A 296 17.92 -15.02 21.13
CA THR A 296 19.35 -15.36 21.35
C THR A 296 20.07 -14.44 22.34
N LYS A 297 19.50 -13.33 22.77
CA LYS A 297 20.04 -12.51 23.84
C LYS A 297 20.03 -13.24 25.20
N LYS A 298 19.03 -14.10 25.43
CA LYS A 298 18.81 -14.85 26.68
C LYS A 298 18.58 -16.34 26.48
N GLY A 299 18.35 -16.77 25.27
CA GLY A 299 18.08 -18.15 24.85
C GLY A 299 18.95 -18.54 23.67
N SER A 300 18.55 -19.59 22.96
CA SER A 300 19.30 -20.16 21.85
C SER A 300 18.45 -20.43 20.61
N GLU A 301 17.30 -19.75 20.47
CA GLU A 301 16.34 -20.13 19.44
C GLU A 301 16.13 -19.04 18.40
N ILE A 302 15.92 -19.50 17.16
CA ILE A 302 15.44 -18.72 16.03
C ILE A 302 14.02 -19.20 15.70
N PHE A 303 13.10 -18.28 15.54
CA PHE A 303 11.72 -18.54 15.16
C PHE A 303 11.54 -18.20 13.69
N PHE A 304 10.91 -19.09 12.94
CA PHE A 304 10.70 -18.94 11.51
C PHE A 304 9.41 -19.60 11.06
N TYR A 305 8.91 -19.15 9.92
CA TYR A 305 7.81 -19.81 9.24
C TYR A 305 8.33 -20.75 8.17
N ARG A 306 7.63 -21.84 7.97
CA ARG A 306 7.64 -22.58 6.73
C ARG A 306 6.22 -22.70 6.21
N THR A 307 6.04 -22.42 4.91
CA THR A 307 4.75 -22.37 4.24
C THR A 307 4.78 -23.34 3.06
N LYS A 308 3.78 -24.18 2.97
CA LYS A 308 3.61 -25.09 1.85
C LYS A 308 3.35 -24.32 0.56
N ARG A 309 3.90 -24.72 -0.58
CA ARG A 309 3.71 -24.07 -1.88
C ARG A 309 2.23 -23.97 -2.29
N THR A 310 1.38 -24.90 -1.84
CA THR A 310 -0.07 -24.85 -2.05
C THR A 310 -0.81 -23.78 -1.21
N TRP A 311 -0.10 -23.06 -0.35
CA TRP A 311 -0.61 -22.00 0.52
C TRP A 311 -1.71 -22.40 1.50
N ASP A 312 -1.96 -23.68 1.68
CA ASP A 312 -3.00 -24.21 2.56
C ASP A 312 -2.51 -24.71 3.92
N GLU A 313 -1.18 -24.70 4.12
CA GLU A 313 -0.56 -25.09 5.40
C GLU A 313 0.67 -24.23 5.71
N LYS A 314 0.73 -23.70 6.95
CA LYS A 314 1.84 -22.88 7.47
C LYS A 314 2.18 -23.30 8.89
N GLU A 315 3.46 -23.42 9.18
CA GLU A 315 3.97 -23.68 10.52
C GLU A 315 4.81 -22.52 11.04
N LEU A 316 4.65 -22.20 12.32
CA LEU A 316 5.65 -21.46 13.10
C LEU A 316 6.55 -22.47 13.80
N CYS A 317 7.83 -22.39 13.52
CA CYS A 317 8.85 -23.29 14.04
C CYS A 317 9.86 -22.53 14.90
N ALA A 318 10.49 -23.25 15.84
CA ALA A 318 11.68 -22.81 16.55
C ALA A 318 12.85 -23.74 16.24
N TYR A 319 13.99 -23.17 15.83
CA TYR A 319 15.26 -23.85 15.61
C TYR A 319 16.18 -23.53 16.79
N ASP A 320 16.66 -24.57 17.48
CA ASP A 320 17.61 -24.44 18.58
C ASP A 320 19.05 -24.45 18.05
N LEU A 321 19.79 -23.37 18.28
CA LEU A 321 21.18 -23.19 17.82
C LEU A 321 22.15 -24.20 18.42
N ASN A 322 21.89 -24.71 19.63
CA ASN A 322 22.78 -25.61 20.33
C ASN A 322 22.62 -27.08 19.85
N THR A 323 21.37 -27.48 19.65
CA THR A 323 21.06 -28.89 19.29
C THR A 323 20.81 -29.08 17.80
N GLY A 324 20.45 -28.01 17.09
CA GLY A 324 20.03 -28.07 15.68
C GLY A 324 18.62 -28.61 15.46
N ASN A 325 17.86 -28.83 16.53
CA ASN A 325 16.51 -29.39 16.44
C ASN A 325 15.48 -28.30 16.03
N ILE A 326 14.52 -28.71 15.20
CA ILE A 326 13.35 -27.93 14.85
C ILE A 326 12.15 -28.49 15.60
N ARG A 327 11.42 -27.63 16.32
CA ARG A 327 10.12 -27.96 16.90
C ARG A 327 9.03 -27.06 16.33
N VAL A 328 7.86 -27.63 16.07
CA VAL A 328 6.68 -26.88 15.61
C VAL A 328 5.97 -26.31 16.84
N LEU A 329 5.77 -25.01 16.84
CA LEU A 329 5.02 -24.29 17.87
C LEU A 329 3.54 -24.15 17.53
N TYR A 330 3.26 -24.05 16.24
CA TYR A 330 1.93 -23.76 15.77
C TYR A 330 1.82 -24.22 14.31
N ASN A 331 0.71 -24.89 13.98
CA ASN A 331 0.36 -25.28 12.62
C ASN A 331 -1.01 -24.70 12.25
N GLU A 332 -1.09 -23.96 11.16
CA GLU A 332 -2.33 -23.47 10.57
C GLU A 332 -2.59 -24.21 9.27
N VAL A 333 -3.76 -24.85 9.19
CA VAL A 333 -4.29 -25.42 7.95
C VAL A 333 -5.55 -24.68 7.60
N ASP A 334 -5.61 -24.08 6.42
CA ASP A 334 -6.74 -23.28 5.97
C ASP A 334 -7.02 -23.47 4.48
N LYS A 335 -8.28 -23.65 4.12
CA LYS A 335 -8.72 -23.85 2.73
C LYS A 335 -9.51 -22.65 2.22
N PRO A 336 -9.35 -22.28 0.94
CA PRO A 336 -8.45 -22.86 -0.07
C PRO A 336 -6.98 -22.48 0.15
N TYR A 337 -6.70 -21.41 0.88
CA TYR A 337 -5.38 -20.93 1.28
C TYR A 337 -5.51 -20.19 2.62
N PHE A 338 -4.41 -20.03 3.37
CA PHE A 338 -4.39 -19.08 4.48
C PHE A 338 -3.91 -17.70 3.98
N ASP A 339 -4.48 -16.65 4.55
CA ASP A 339 -4.12 -15.29 4.18
C ASP A 339 -2.90 -14.83 4.99
N TYR A 340 -1.76 -14.58 4.30
CA TYR A 340 -0.54 -14.09 4.92
C TYR A 340 -0.68 -12.67 5.48
N LEU A 341 -1.61 -11.85 4.97
CA LEU A 341 -1.90 -10.51 5.50
C LEU A 341 -2.59 -10.57 6.87
N ILE A 342 -3.32 -11.65 7.14
CA ILE A 342 -3.98 -11.90 8.41
C ILE A 342 -3.06 -12.59 9.39
N ALA A 343 -2.29 -13.58 8.96
CA ALA A 343 -1.43 -14.39 9.80
C ALA A 343 -0.22 -13.59 10.32
N GLN A 344 -0.40 -12.90 11.44
CA GLN A 344 0.63 -12.08 12.09
C GLN A 344 1.01 -12.63 13.45
N THR A 345 2.28 -12.53 13.82
CA THR A 345 2.82 -13.00 15.10
C THR A 345 3.51 -11.88 15.86
N HIS A 346 3.24 -11.82 17.17
CA HIS A 346 3.92 -10.92 18.11
C HIS A 346 4.50 -11.74 19.26
N TYR A 347 5.78 -11.54 19.53
CA TYR A 347 6.52 -12.24 20.57
C TYR A 347 6.53 -11.40 21.85
N LEU A 348 6.08 -12.01 22.95
CA LEU A 348 5.98 -11.36 24.26
C LEU A 348 6.98 -11.98 25.22
N ASN A 349 7.56 -11.17 26.11
CA ASN A 349 8.46 -11.66 27.16
C ASN A 349 9.61 -12.54 26.64
N ASP A 350 10.28 -12.09 25.55
CA ASP A 350 11.36 -12.84 24.91
C ASP A 350 10.90 -14.21 24.39
N ALA A 351 9.75 -14.22 23.71
CA ALA A 351 9.09 -15.39 23.14
C ALA A 351 8.57 -16.44 24.15
N LYS A 352 8.48 -16.10 25.46
CA LYS A 352 7.79 -16.98 26.43
C LYS A 352 6.30 -17.12 26.13
N GLU A 353 5.73 -16.12 25.48
CA GLU A 353 4.36 -16.11 24.96
C GLU A 353 4.36 -15.60 23.54
N ILE A 354 3.45 -16.14 22.74
CA ILE A 354 3.30 -15.79 21.34
C ILE A 354 1.82 -15.40 21.12
N LEU A 355 1.61 -14.19 20.64
CA LEU A 355 0.30 -13.72 20.24
C LEU A 355 0.20 -13.87 18.72
N PHE A 356 -0.65 -14.78 18.27
CA PHE A 356 -0.85 -15.10 16.86
C PHE A 356 -2.24 -14.68 16.39
N ARG A 357 -2.33 -14.15 15.17
CA ARG A 357 -3.60 -13.79 14.52
C ARG A 357 -3.94 -14.81 13.45
N SER A 358 -5.17 -15.37 13.53
CA SER A 358 -5.64 -16.48 12.70
C SER A 358 -7.07 -16.29 12.26
N GLU A 359 -7.42 -16.71 11.04
CA GLU A 359 -8.79 -16.73 10.50
C GLU A 359 -9.55 -18.05 10.69
N ARG A 360 -9.10 -18.93 11.58
CA ARG A 360 -9.69 -20.27 11.80
C ARG A 360 -11.18 -20.29 12.09
N THR A 361 -11.76 -19.16 12.52
CA THR A 361 -13.19 -19.00 12.79
C THR A 361 -13.94 -18.26 11.66
N GLY A 362 -13.28 -17.99 10.53
CA GLY A 362 -13.84 -17.19 9.43
C GLY A 362 -13.52 -15.70 9.50
N PHE A 363 -13.00 -15.24 10.65
CA PHE A 363 -12.51 -13.88 10.87
C PHE A 363 -11.17 -13.92 11.57
N GLY A 364 -10.29 -12.94 11.27
CA GLY A 364 -8.99 -12.82 11.91
C GLY A 364 -9.13 -12.42 13.38
N HIS A 365 -8.65 -13.27 14.29
CA HIS A 365 -8.64 -13.02 15.73
C HIS A 365 -7.29 -13.32 16.35
N PHE A 366 -7.03 -12.73 17.53
CA PHE A 366 -5.81 -12.94 18.28
C PHE A 366 -5.93 -14.12 19.25
N TYR A 367 -4.90 -14.97 19.24
CA TYR A 367 -4.78 -16.16 20.08
C TYR A 367 -3.44 -16.13 20.82
N LEU A 368 -3.45 -16.36 22.13
CA LEU A 368 -2.25 -16.38 22.96
C LEU A 368 -1.77 -17.81 23.16
N TYR A 369 -0.51 -18.05 22.85
CA TYR A 369 0.17 -19.36 22.95
C TYR A 369 1.30 -19.31 23.95
N ASP A 370 1.61 -20.45 24.55
CA ASP A 370 2.85 -20.71 25.28
C ASP A 370 4.00 -20.86 24.27
N GLY A 371 5.03 -20.03 24.40
CA GLY A 371 6.14 -20.00 23.46
C GLY A 371 7.12 -21.17 23.58
N LYS A 372 7.07 -21.93 24.71
CA LYS A 372 7.94 -23.08 24.93
C LYS A 372 7.39 -24.36 24.24
N ASN A 373 6.10 -24.62 24.38
CA ASN A 373 5.48 -25.87 23.94
C ASN A 373 4.39 -25.71 22.88
N GLY A 374 4.11 -24.48 22.46
CA GLY A 374 3.10 -24.20 21.43
C GLY A 374 1.65 -24.43 21.86
N ARG A 375 1.37 -24.62 23.17
CA ARG A 375 0.02 -24.82 23.65
C ARG A 375 -0.79 -23.53 23.59
N LEU A 376 -1.98 -23.61 23.01
CA LEU A 376 -2.94 -22.51 23.05
C LEU A 376 -3.36 -22.22 24.51
N LYS A 377 -3.09 -21.01 24.98
CA LYS A 377 -3.50 -20.52 26.29
C LYS A 377 -4.94 -20.04 26.25
N ARG A 378 -5.28 -19.21 25.24
CA ARG A 378 -6.66 -18.75 25.04
C ARG A 378 -6.85 -17.99 23.71
N ALA A 379 -8.11 -17.82 23.29
CA ALA A 379 -8.51 -16.80 22.34
C ALA A 379 -8.61 -15.45 23.08
N VAL A 380 -7.88 -14.44 22.60
CA VAL A 380 -7.89 -13.07 23.18
C VAL A 380 -9.06 -12.26 22.65
N THR A 381 -9.38 -12.44 21.36
CA THR A 381 -10.54 -11.81 20.70
C THR A 381 -11.41 -12.87 20.02
N GLY A 382 -12.64 -12.52 19.68
CA GLY A 382 -13.59 -13.39 18.99
C GLY A 382 -14.86 -12.64 18.60
N GLY A 383 -15.67 -13.22 17.73
CA GLY A 383 -16.93 -12.65 17.24
C GLY A 383 -16.97 -12.53 15.72
N ASN A 384 -18.05 -11.96 15.18
CA ASN A 384 -18.26 -11.81 13.73
C ASN A 384 -17.68 -10.46 13.23
N PHE A 385 -16.41 -10.26 13.41
CA PHE A 385 -15.68 -9.08 12.94
C PHE A 385 -14.20 -9.41 12.74
N LEU A 386 -13.51 -8.63 11.95
CA LEU A 386 -12.07 -8.80 11.72
C LEU A 386 -11.25 -7.92 12.67
N THR A 387 -10.27 -8.49 13.36
CA THR A 387 -9.23 -7.67 14.03
C THR A 387 -8.22 -7.20 13.00
N GLY A 388 -7.71 -5.98 13.19
CA GLY A 388 -6.68 -5.37 12.34
C GLY A 388 -5.31 -5.34 12.97
N GLN A 389 -4.51 -4.39 12.54
CA GLN A 389 -3.17 -4.14 13.05
C GLN A 389 -3.20 -3.82 14.55
N ILE A 390 -2.21 -4.34 15.29
CA ILE A 390 -1.97 -3.94 16.66
C ILE A 390 -1.33 -2.54 16.67
N ILE A 391 -1.97 -1.63 17.42
CA ILE A 391 -1.49 -0.25 17.63
C ILE A 391 -0.41 -0.23 18.71
N LYS A 392 -0.65 -0.96 19.81
CA LYS A 392 0.28 -1.06 20.96
C LYS A 392 0.05 -2.35 21.71
N ILE A 393 1.13 -2.93 22.22
CA ILE A 393 1.09 -3.98 23.25
C ILE A 393 1.62 -3.37 24.55
N ASP A 394 0.79 -3.32 25.58
CA ASP A 394 1.16 -2.92 26.93
C ASP A 394 1.42 -4.18 27.76
N THR A 395 2.67 -4.62 27.78
CA THR A 395 3.07 -5.86 28.47
C THR A 395 2.91 -5.75 29.99
N ALA A 396 3.06 -4.55 30.56
CA ALA A 396 2.91 -4.31 31.99
C ALA A 396 1.45 -4.47 32.44
N ARG A 397 0.50 -3.99 31.62
CA ARG A 397 -0.93 -4.12 31.89
C ARG A 397 -1.54 -5.38 31.28
N ARG A 398 -0.76 -6.13 30.50
CA ARG A 398 -1.23 -7.31 29.79
C ARG A 398 -2.39 -6.98 28.84
N GLU A 399 -2.24 -5.91 28.03
CA GLU A 399 -3.26 -5.41 27.11
C GLU A 399 -2.73 -5.22 25.71
N ILE A 400 -3.63 -5.39 24.73
CA ILE A 400 -3.41 -5.01 23.34
C ILE A 400 -4.40 -3.93 22.93
N TYR A 401 -3.90 -2.95 22.17
CA TYR A 401 -4.68 -1.94 21.48
C TYR A 401 -4.59 -2.27 19.99
N PHE A 402 -5.73 -2.37 19.31
CA PHE A 402 -5.77 -2.83 17.92
C PHE A 402 -6.93 -2.20 17.16
N TYR A 403 -6.84 -2.20 15.84
CA TYR A 403 -7.96 -1.86 14.99
C TYR A 403 -8.87 -3.06 14.77
N GLY A 404 -10.15 -2.81 14.51
CA GLY A 404 -11.12 -3.81 14.10
C GLY A 404 -12.05 -3.26 13.03
N TYR A 405 -12.65 -4.16 12.25
CA TYR A 405 -13.45 -3.86 11.09
C TYR A 405 -14.79 -4.59 11.16
N GLY A 406 -15.88 -3.87 10.83
CA GLY A 406 -17.21 -4.47 10.70
C GLY A 406 -17.87 -4.95 12.00
N ARG A 407 -17.40 -4.53 13.19
CA ARG A 407 -17.99 -4.91 14.47
C ARG A 407 -19.19 -4.03 14.85
N GLU A 408 -19.08 -2.73 14.59
CA GLU A 408 -20.09 -1.77 15.05
C GLU A 408 -21.22 -1.64 14.00
N LYS A 409 -22.47 -1.85 14.42
CA LYS A 409 -23.62 -1.78 13.53
C LYS A 409 -23.84 -0.36 12.98
N GLY A 410 -24.06 -0.23 11.68
CA GLY A 410 -24.30 1.06 11.03
C GLY A 410 -23.03 1.87 10.76
N VAL A 411 -21.86 1.33 11.09
CA VAL A 411 -20.55 1.88 10.73
C VAL A 411 -20.07 1.20 9.45
N ASP A 412 -19.43 1.98 8.56
CA ASP A 412 -18.82 1.44 7.37
C ASP A 412 -17.79 0.36 7.76
N PRO A 413 -17.89 -0.88 7.25
CA PRO A 413 -17.03 -1.99 7.69
C PRO A 413 -15.56 -1.81 7.33
N TYR A 414 -15.21 -0.85 6.50
CA TYR A 414 -13.83 -0.55 6.13
C TYR A 414 -13.17 0.50 7.03
N TYR A 415 -13.91 1.11 7.95
CA TYR A 415 -13.33 2.05 8.89
C TYR A 415 -12.51 1.37 9.96
N TYR A 416 -11.38 1.97 10.26
CA TYR A 416 -10.47 1.60 11.35
C TYR A 416 -11.08 2.07 12.66
N ILE A 417 -11.67 1.15 13.41
CA ILE A 417 -12.21 1.41 14.75
C ILE A 417 -11.23 0.82 15.76
N ALA A 418 -10.84 1.61 16.75
CA ALA A 418 -9.86 1.17 17.75
C ALA A 418 -10.53 0.48 18.93
N TYR A 419 -9.90 -0.59 19.37
CA TYR A 419 -10.32 -1.43 20.50
C TYR A 419 -9.16 -1.72 21.44
N ARG A 420 -9.51 -2.15 22.66
CA ARG A 420 -8.59 -2.71 23.63
C ARG A 420 -9.08 -4.08 24.08
N ALA A 421 -8.17 -5.04 24.24
CA ALA A 421 -8.45 -6.34 24.86
C ALA A 421 -7.35 -6.70 25.85
N HIS A 422 -7.70 -7.44 26.90
CA HIS A 422 -6.76 -7.96 27.86
C HIS A 422 -6.28 -9.36 27.46
N LEU A 423 -4.97 -9.63 27.58
CA LEU A 423 -4.39 -10.91 27.19
C LEU A 423 -4.92 -12.10 28.02
N ASP A 424 -5.28 -11.87 29.29
CA ASP A 424 -5.63 -12.93 30.23
C ASP A 424 -7.13 -12.95 30.63
N LYS A 425 -7.90 -11.92 30.25
CA LYS A 425 -9.31 -11.77 30.62
C LYS A 425 -10.18 -11.59 29.38
N PRO A 426 -11.44 -12.04 29.39
CA PRO A 426 -12.37 -11.78 28.29
C PRO A 426 -12.78 -10.29 28.28
N GLY A 427 -13.26 -9.86 27.11
CA GLY A 427 -13.80 -8.53 26.88
C GLY A 427 -12.99 -7.73 25.86
N ILE A 428 -13.70 -6.90 25.10
CA ILE A 428 -13.16 -5.99 24.10
C ILE A 428 -13.83 -4.64 24.33
N ASP A 429 -13.02 -3.65 24.70
CA ASP A 429 -13.47 -2.27 24.93
C ASP A 429 -13.40 -1.49 23.63
N LEU A 430 -14.48 -0.77 23.28
CA LEU A 430 -14.52 0.17 22.18
C LEU A 430 -13.85 1.49 22.61
N LEU A 431 -12.88 1.97 21.84
CA LEU A 431 -12.12 3.18 22.16
C LEU A 431 -12.51 4.38 21.29
N THR A 432 -13.02 4.15 20.09
CA THR A 432 -13.38 5.20 19.12
C THR A 432 -14.78 4.93 18.56
N PRO A 433 -15.84 5.49 19.19
CA PRO A 433 -17.23 5.14 18.89
C PRO A 433 -17.81 5.89 17.68
N GLU A 434 -17.13 6.90 17.13
CA GLU A 434 -17.65 7.72 16.05
C GLU A 434 -17.68 6.93 14.73
N ASN A 435 -18.73 7.13 13.92
CA ASN A 435 -18.84 6.57 12.56
C ASN A 435 -17.89 7.28 11.60
N ALA A 436 -16.62 6.98 11.70
CA ALA A 436 -15.54 7.57 10.91
C ALA A 436 -14.33 6.62 10.85
N ASN A 437 -13.40 6.90 9.96
CA ASN A 437 -12.12 6.22 9.90
C ASN A 437 -11.15 6.87 10.89
N HIS A 438 -10.62 6.08 11.84
CA HIS A 438 -9.78 6.55 12.94
C HIS A 438 -8.31 6.26 12.73
N LYS A 439 -7.46 7.20 13.12
CA LYS A 439 -6.02 7.02 13.27
C LYS A 439 -5.62 7.32 14.72
N VAL A 440 -5.24 6.28 15.43
CA VAL A 440 -5.08 6.30 16.88
C VAL A 440 -3.63 6.17 17.27
N PHE A 441 -3.21 6.99 18.25
CA PHE A 441 -1.88 6.97 18.85
C PHE A 441 -2.03 6.82 20.37
N ILE A 442 -1.48 5.73 20.90
CA ILE A 442 -1.54 5.46 22.34
C ILE A 442 -0.31 6.07 23.01
N SER A 443 -0.52 6.86 24.04
CA SER A 443 0.56 7.52 24.77
C SER A 443 1.53 6.51 25.43
N PRO A 444 2.78 6.88 25.71
CA PRO A 444 3.77 6.00 26.32
C PRO A 444 3.28 5.31 27.59
N SER A 445 2.59 6.01 28.48
CA SER A 445 2.04 5.45 29.72
C SER A 445 0.72 4.68 29.52
N SER A 446 0.14 4.69 28.32
CA SER A 446 -1.22 4.17 27.99
C SER A 446 -2.37 4.85 28.76
N LYS A 447 -2.16 6.05 29.33
CA LYS A 447 -3.21 6.83 29.98
C LYS A 447 -4.10 7.57 28.98
N TYR A 448 -3.51 7.98 27.83
CA TYR A 448 -4.15 8.83 26.85
C TYR A 448 -4.13 8.20 25.47
N ILE A 449 -5.12 8.55 24.69
CA ILE A 449 -5.33 8.17 23.30
C ILE A 449 -5.47 9.47 22.51
N VAL A 450 -4.55 9.73 21.58
CA VAL A 450 -4.74 10.79 20.61
C VAL A 450 -5.42 10.15 19.39
N ASP A 451 -6.61 10.62 19.08
CA ASP A 451 -7.47 10.08 18.05
C ASP A 451 -7.76 11.14 17.00
N THR A 452 -7.35 10.87 15.76
CA THR A 452 -7.70 11.69 14.61
C THR A 452 -8.62 10.89 13.70
N TYR A 453 -9.76 11.44 13.33
CA TYR A 453 -10.74 10.71 12.55
C TYR A 453 -11.40 11.58 11.49
N SER A 454 -11.72 10.97 10.37
CA SER A 454 -12.35 11.63 9.22
C SER A 454 -13.19 10.65 8.42
N ARG A 455 -13.93 11.17 7.45
CA ARG A 455 -14.52 10.41 6.35
C ARG A 455 -14.25 11.16 5.05
N VAL A 456 -14.45 10.55 3.93
CA VAL A 456 -14.28 11.22 2.63
C VAL A 456 -15.15 12.49 2.52
N ASP A 457 -16.33 12.50 3.19
CA ASP A 457 -17.32 13.58 3.23
C ASP A 457 -17.26 14.43 4.51
N MET A 458 -16.29 14.17 5.39
CA MET A 458 -16.15 14.87 6.68
C MET A 458 -14.68 15.19 6.95
N PRO A 459 -14.32 16.47 7.09
CA PRO A 459 -12.99 16.89 7.48
C PRO A 459 -12.51 16.20 8.75
N PHE A 460 -11.19 16.08 8.92
CA PHE A 460 -10.66 15.44 10.12
C PHE A 460 -11.01 16.23 11.38
N LYS A 461 -11.19 15.47 12.44
CA LYS A 461 -11.25 15.95 13.81
C LYS A 461 -10.17 15.29 14.63
N ALA A 462 -9.62 16.02 15.59
CA ALA A 462 -8.57 15.51 16.45
C ALA A 462 -8.96 15.72 17.93
N VAL A 463 -8.86 14.67 18.71
CA VAL A 463 -9.21 14.69 20.14
C VAL A 463 -8.17 13.93 20.97
N VAL A 464 -8.06 14.30 22.26
CA VAL A 464 -7.40 13.48 23.27
C VAL A 464 -8.47 12.80 24.11
N ARG A 465 -8.39 11.48 24.22
CA ARG A 465 -9.24 10.66 25.08
C ARG A 465 -8.44 10.14 26.28
N ASN A 466 -9.12 9.92 27.38
CA ASN A 466 -8.51 9.12 28.44
C ASN A 466 -8.56 7.62 28.09
N ARG A 467 -7.93 6.79 28.90
CA ARG A 467 -7.88 5.34 28.74
C ARG A 467 -9.27 4.67 28.59
N ASN A 468 -10.33 5.28 29.12
CA ASN A 468 -11.71 4.78 29.06
C ASN A 468 -12.51 5.42 27.89
N ALA A 469 -11.83 5.86 26.85
CA ALA A 469 -12.41 6.44 25.64
C ALA A 469 -13.11 7.81 25.78
N LYS A 470 -13.19 8.37 27.00
CA LYS A 470 -13.82 9.68 27.23
C LYS A 470 -12.97 10.79 26.64
N VAL A 471 -13.56 11.64 25.78
CA VAL A 471 -12.91 12.84 25.24
C VAL A 471 -12.56 13.81 26.38
N MET A 472 -11.29 14.16 26.46
CA MET A 472 -10.73 15.08 27.45
C MET A 472 -10.45 16.46 26.89
N MET A 473 -10.01 16.51 25.62
CA MET A 473 -9.68 17.74 24.89
C MET A 473 -10.06 17.58 23.41
N ARG A 474 -10.41 18.70 22.79
CA ARG A 474 -10.44 18.84 21.34
C ARG A 474 -9.20 19.59 20.90
N LEU A 475 -8.61 19.18 19.79
CA LEU A 475 -7.44 19.80 19.18
C LEU A 475 -7.88 20.67 17.98
N ALA A 476 -6.92 21.22 17.24
CA ALA A 476 -7.22 22.10 16.10
C ALA A 476 -8.00 21.38 14.99
N ASP A 477 -8.90 22.08 14.37
CA ASP A 477 -9.61 21.71 13.13
C ASP A 477 -8.78 22.13 11.90
N PRO A 478 -8.97 21.49 10.72
CA PRO A 478 -8.30 21.90 9.49
C PRO A 478 -8.82 23.24 8.98
N ASP A 479 -7.93 24.03 8.39
CA ASP A 479 -8.29 25.24 7.66
C ASP A 479 -8.62 24.89 6.19
N LEU A 480 -9.90 24.88 5.84
CA LEU A 480 -10.41 24.52 4.53
C LEU A 480 -11.07 25.71 3.80
N LYS A 481 -10.95 26.93 4.33
CA LYS A 481 -11.62 28.10 3.76
C LYS A 481 -11.25 28.30 2.29
N GLU A 482 -9.96 28.36 2.00
CA GLU A 482 -9.45 28.51 0.63
C GLU A 482 -9.95 27.40 -0.29
N LEU A 483 -9.98 26.14 0.17
CA LEU A 483 -10.46 25.00 -0.59
C LEU A 483 -11.90 25.19 -1.07
N PHE A 484 -12.79 25.65 -0.19
CA PHE A 484 -14.19 25.90 -0.54
C PHE A 484 -14.37 27.15 -1.40
N GLU A 485 -13.53 28.18 -1.26
CA GLU A 485 -13.51 29.36 -2.14
C GLU A 485 -13.15 29.00 -3.59
N TRP A 486 -12.31 27.99 -3.80
CA TRP A 486 -12.05 27.42 -5.13
C TRP A 486 -13.27 26.69 -5.72
N GLY A 487 -14.30 26.41 -4.89
CA GLY A 487 -15.52 25.69 -5.27
C GLY A 487 -15.39 24.16 -5.15
N TRP A 488 -14.35 23.67 -4.45
CA TRP A 488 -14.17 22.23 -4.20
C TRP A 488 -15.35 21.68 -3.39
N LYS A 489 -15.76 20.45 -3.73
CA LYS A 489 -16.82 19.71 -3.04
C LYS A 489 -16.29 18.33 -2.63
N ALA A 490 -16.60 17.94 -1.40
CA ALA A 490 -16.29 16.60 -0.92
C ALA A 490 -17.01 15.53 -1.75
N PRO A 491 -16.41 14.37 -1.96
CA PRO A 491 -17.09 13.22 -2.56
C PRO A 491 -18.20 12.73 -1.62
N GLU A 492 -19.15 11.95 -2.19
CA GLU A 492 -20.28 11.39 -1.44
C GLU A 492 -20.09 9.87 -1.27
N ARG A 493 -20.41 9.37 -0.09
CA ARG A 493 -20.41 7.94 0.19
C ARG A 493 -21.74 7.32 -0.24
N PHE A 494 -21.68 6.08 -0.70
CA PHE A 494 -22.89 5.30 -0.97
C PHE A 494 -22.71 3.84 -0.55
N SER A 495 -23.84 3.14 -0.44
CA SER A 495 -23.87 1.69 -0.40
C SER A 495 -24.93 1.16 -1.37
N VAL A 496 -24.63 0.01 -1.97
CA VAL A 496 -25.50 -0.69 -2.92
C VAL A 496 -25.43 -2.17 -2.66
N LYS A 497 -26.39 -2.94 -3.19
CA LYS A 497 -26.27 -4.40 -3.17
C LYS A 497 -25.35 -4.89 -4.29
N ALA A 498 -24.56 -5.91 -3.97
CA ALA A 498 -23.79 -6.67 -4.95
C ALA A 498 -24.72 -7.38 -5.95
N ALA A 499 -24.17 -7.97 -6.97
CA ALA A 499 -24.93 -8.71 -7.99
C ALA A 499 -25.74 -9.91 -7.43
N ASP A 500 -25.44 -10.36 -6.21
CA ASP A 500 -26.21 -11.39 -5.49
C ASP A 500 -27.51 -10.85 -4.84
N GLY A 501 -27.71 -9.53 -4.86
CA GLY A 501 -28.87 -8.86 -4.24
C GLY A 501 -28.85 -8.84 -2.70
N VAL A 502 -27.83 -9.38 -2.05
CA VAL A 502 -27.77 -9.58 -0.59
C VAL A 502 -26.60 -8.82 0.03
N THR A 503 -25.40 -8.99 -0.50
CA THR A 503 -24.16 -8.41 0.04
C THR A 503 -24.13 -6.90 -0.15
N ASP A 504 -23.89 -6.14 0.93
CA ASP A 504 -23.68 -4.69 0.81
C ASP A 504 -22.27 -4.39 0.28
N LEU A 505 -22.20 -3.55 -0.75
CA LEU A 505 -20.98 -2.94 -1.27
C LEU A 505 -20.97 -1.47 -0.87
N TYR A 506 -19.79 -0.96 -0.57
CA TYR A 506 -19.58 0.43 -0.16
C TYR A 506 -18.73 1.13 -1.19
N GLY A 507 -19.00 2.40 -1.45
CA GLY A 507 -18.31 3.14 -2.47
C GLY A 507 -18.33 4.63 -2.26
N VAL A 508 -17.64 5.33 -3.14
CA VAL A 508 -17.52 6.80 -3.18
C VAL A 508 -17.80 7.29 -4.58
N ILE A 509 -18.53 8.41 -4.67
CA ILE A 509 -18.89 9.09 -5.92
C ILE A 509 -18.28 10.49 -5.94
N TRP A 510 -17.56 10.83 -6.99
CA TRP A 510 -17.04 12.16 -7.29
C TRP A 510 -17.88 12.83 -8.36
N LYS A 511 -18.16 14.10 -8.14
CA LYS A 511 -18.85 14.96 -9.07
C LYS A 511 -17.92 16.09 -9.51
N PRO A 512 -18.08 16.67 -10.70
CA PRO A 512 -17.32 17.86 -11.08
C PRO A 512 -17.64 19.03 -10.14
N MET A 513 -16.71 19.97 -9.97
CA MET A 513 -16.91 21.14 -9.10
C MET A 513 -18.07 22.02 -9.58
N ASP A 514 -18.31 22.07 -10.90
CA ASP A 514 -19.44 22.76 -11.56
C ASP A 514 -20.66 21.85 -11.76
N PHE A 515 -20.84 20.84 -10.93
CA PHE A 515 -21.93 19.86 -11.03
C PHE A 515 -23.31 20.52 -11.04
N ASP A 516 -24.12 20.14 -12.02
CA ASP A 516 -25.51 20.52 -12.21
C ASP A 516 -26.40 19.27 -12.25
N SER A 517 -27.29 19.11 -11.28
CA SER A 517 -28.17 17.94 -11.14
C SER A 517 -29.21 17.79 -12.27
N THR A 518 -29.43 18.81 -13.08
CA THR A 518 -30.35 18.79 -14.22
C THR A 518 -29.74 18.20 -15.47
N ARG A 519 -28.41 18.08 -15.52
CA ARG A 519 -27.65 17.51 -16.64
C ARG A 519 -27.39 16.02 -16.43
N LYS A 520 -27.21 15.30 -17.53
CA LYS A 520 -26.73 13.90 -17.49
C LYS A 520 -25.22 13.84 -17.74
N TYR A 521 -24.56 13.01 -16.97
CA TYR A 521 -23.11 12.79 -17.02
C TYR A 521 -22.80 11.34 -17.32
N PRO A 522 -21.88 11.03 -18.25
CA PRO A 522 -21.29 9.70 -18.35
C PRO A 522 -20.63 9.32 -17.02
N VAL A 523 -20.59 8.00 -16.74
CA VAL A 523 -19.98 7.50 -15.51
C VAL A 523 -18.68 6.73 -15.82
N ILE A 524 -17.66 6.92 -14.99
CA ILE A 524 -16.41 6.19 -15.07
C ILE A 524 -16.22 5.42 -13.75
N SER A 525 -15.98 4.11 -13.84
CA SER A 525 -15.58 3.28 -12.70
C SER A 525 -14.07 3.25 -12.61
N GLU A 526 -13.50 3.69 -11.48
CA GLU A 526 -12.09 3.52 -11.14
C GLU A 526 -11.97 2.26 -10.28
N VAL A 527 -11.21 1.26 -10.76
CA VAL A 527 -11.24 -0.08 -10.19
C VAL A 527 -9.84 -0.60 -9.80
N TYR A 528 -9.79 -1.28 -8.67
CA TYR A 528 -8.67 -2.12 -8.29
C TYR A 528 -9.18 -3.32 -7.47
N PRO A 529 -9.55 -4.44 -8.13
CA PRO A 529 -10.15 -5.60 -7.45
C PRO A 529 -9.10 -6.53 -6.83
N GLY A 530 -7.86 -6.10 -6.69
CA GLY A 530 -6.82 -6.92 -6.06
C GLY A 530 -7.23 -7.36 -4.66
N PRO A 531 -7.06 -8.64 -4.28
CA PRO A 531 -7.60 -9.17 -3.02
C PRO A 531 -6.86 -8.70 -1.76
N GLN A 532 -5.74 -7.99 -1.92
CA GLN A 532 -4.83 -7.70 -0.81
C GLN A 532 -5.20 -6.47 0.03
N PHE A 533 -5.99 -5.52 -0.46
CA PHE A 533 -6.42 -4.35 0.31
C PHE A 533 -7.68 -3.70 -0.28
N GLU A 534 -8.39 -2.95 0.55
CA GLU A 534 -9.52 -2.14 0.10
C GLU A 534 -9.03 -0.88 -0.62
N TYR A 535 -9.53 -0.65 -1.83
CA TYR A 535 -9.14 0.47 -2.67
C TYR A 535 -10.03 1.70 -2.48
N VAL A 536 -11.27 1.54 -2.01
CA VAL A 536 -12.19 2.64 -1.78
C VAL A 536 -11.68 3.54 -0.65
N PRO A 537 -11.55 4.86 -0.88
CA PRO A 537 -11.04 5.77 0.14
C PRO A 537 -11.98 5.90 1.33
N THR A 538 -11.41 5.99 2.52
CA THR A 538 -12.15 6.05 3.79
C THR A 538 -11.96 7.36 4.55
N SER A 539 -11.00 8.19 4.14
CA SER A 539 -10.61 9.42 4.84
C SER A 539 -10.74 10.65 3.99
N PHE A 540 -10.86 11.82 4.62
CA PHE A 540 -10.90 13.10 3.95
C PHE A 540 -9.59 13.41 3.23
N GLY A 541 -9.69 13.97 2.02
CA GLY A 541 -8.55 14.36 1.22
C GLY A 541 -8.98 15.21 0.01
N LEU A 542 -8.06 16.02 -0.50
CA LEU A 542 -8.29 16.85 -1.68
C LEU A 542 -8.49 15.98 -2.94
N GLU A 543 -7.67 14.96 -3.06
CA GLU A 543 -7.71 13.98 -4.12
C GLU A 543 -7.76 12.56 -3.55
N SER A 544 -8.37 11.68 -4.31
CA SER A 544 -8.27 10.25 -4.11
C SER A 544 -8.16 9.59 -5.47
N GLY A 545 -6.98 9.06 -5.77
CA GLY A 545 -6.67 8.49 -7.09
C GLY A 545 -6.79 9.49 -8.25
N LYS A 546 -6.88 8.97 -9.46
CA LYS A 546 -7.04 9.79 -10.68
C LYS A 546 -8.51 10.17 -10.95
N GLY A 547 -9.45 9.52 -10.25
CA GLY A 547 -10.88 9.72 -10.42
C GLY A 547 -11.34 11.15 -10.12
N THR A 548 -10.81 11.78 -9.07
CA THR A 548 -11.12 13.17 -8.73
C THR A 548 -10.79 14.11 -9.89
N ARG A 549 -9.67 13.91 -10.56
CA ARG A 549 -9.23 14.72 -11.72
C ARG A 549 -10.07 14.45 -12.96
N LEU A 550 -10.48 13.20 -13.20
CA LEU A 550 -11.36 12.83 -14.31
C LEU A 550 -12.76 13.44 -14.15
N ALA A 551 -13.28 13.52 -12.93
CA ALA A 551 -14.58 14.13 -12.67
C ALA A 551 -14.64 15.57 -13.21
N GLN A 552 -13.53 16.32 -13.18
CA GLN A 552 -13.47 17.70 -13.63
C GLN A 552 -13.68 17.89 -15.15
N LEU A 553 -13.49 16.83 -15.93
CA LEU A 553 -13.82 16.86 -17.37
C LEU A 553 -15.33 16.83 -17.66
N GLY A 554 -16.17 16.54 -16.67
CA GLY A 554 -17.62 16.41 -16.82
C GLY A 554 -18.12 14.97 -16.71
N PHE A 555 -17.46 14.16 -15.89
CA PHE A 555 -17.85 12.78 -15.57
C PHE A 555 -18.35 12.66 -14.13
N ILE A 556 -19.22 11.70 -13.89
CA ILE A 556 -19.38 11.11 -12.57
C ILE A 556 -18.33 9.99 -12.46
N VAL A 557 -17.51 10.01 -11.41
CA VAL A 557 -16.54 8.95 -11.18
C VAL A 557 -16.93 8.17 -9.93
N VAL A 558 -16.88 6.86 -9.97
CA VAL A 558 -17.23 5.98 -8.87
C VAL A 558 -16.07 5.04 -8.56
N GLN A 559 -15.87 4.79 -7.27
CA GLN A 559 -15.10 3.65 -6.77
C GLN A 559 -16.02 2.84 -5.87
N VAL A 560 -16.07 1.53 -6.06
CA VAL A 560 -16.89 0.62 -5.25
C VAL A 560 -16.10 -0.64 -4.93
N GLY A 561 -16.20 -1.09 -3.68
CA GLY A 561 -15.64 -2.38 -3.26
C GLY A 561 -16.38 -3.55 -3.93
N HIS A 562 -15.64 -4.61 -4.28
CA HIS A 562 -16.18 -5.82 -4.89
C HIS A 562 -16.01 -7.00 -3.94
N ARG A 563 -16.91 -7.97 -3.97
CA ARG A 563 -16.68 -9.25 -3.28
C ARG A 563 -15.38 -9.85 -3.78
N GLY A 564 -14.54 -10.32 -2.87
CA GLY A 564 -13.18 -10.79 -3.18
C GLY A 564 -12.09 -9.70 -3.21
N GLY A 565 -12.46 -8.43 -3.15
CA GLY A 565 -11.51 -7.29 -3.31
C GLY A 565 -10.76 -6.90 -2.04
N THR A 566 -11.05 -7.47 -0.87
CA THR A 566 -10.42 -7.07 0.39
C THR A 566 -10.50 -8.15 1.46
N PRO A 567 -9.46 -8.30 2.32
CA PRO A 567 -9.53 -9.18 3.49
C PRO A 567 -10.40 -8.62 4.63
N LEU A 568 -10.78 -7.34 4.61
CA LEU A 568 -11.36 -6.62 5.77
C LEU A 568 -12.77 -7.08 6.17
N ARG A 569 -13.44 -7.91 5.36
CA ARG A 569 -14.79 -8.39 5.62
C ARG A 569 -14.87 -9.88 5.96
N GLY A 570 -13.72 -10.47 6.30
CA GLY A 570 -13.61 -11.88 6.66
C GLY A 570 -13.45 -12.82 5.46
N LYS A 571 -13.16 -14.07 5.79
CA LYS A 571 -12.70 -15.12 4.87
C LYS A 571 -13.64 -15.38 3.68
N ALA A 572 -14.93 -15.50 3.93
CA ALA A 572 -15.91 -15.83 2.88
C ALA A 572 -16.03 -14.72 1.83
N TYR A 573 -16.02 -13.46 2.25
CA TYR A 573 -16.02 -12.31 1.36
C TYR A 573 -14.72 -12.23 0.57
N HIS A 574 -13.57 -12.33 1.24
CA HIS A 574 -12.25 -12.18 0.66
C HIS A 574 -11.93 -13.22 -0.43
N ARG A 575 -12.33 -14.48 -0.19
CA ARG A 575 -12.01 -15.59 -1.10
C ARG A 575 -13.03 -15.82 -2.20
N TYR A 576 -13.96 -14.89 -2.40
CA TYR A 576 -14.99 -15.00 -3.43
C TYR A 576 -14.40 -15.11 -4.85
N GLY A 577 -13.26 -14.44 -5.10
CA GLY A 577 -12.55 -14.46 -6.39
C GLY A 577 -11.60 -15.65 -6.60
N TYR A 578 -11.43 -16.55 -5.62
CA TYR A 578 -10.50 -17.66 -5.73
C TYR A 578 -10.78 -18.54 -6.96
N GLY A 579 -9.74 -18.79 -7.76
CA GLY A 579 -9.83 -19.59 -8.99
C GLY A 579 -10.40 -18.85 -10.20
N ASN A 580 -10.92 -17.62 -10.05
CA ASN A 580 -11.44 -16.81 -11.17
C ASN A 580 -11.10 -15.33 -10.99
N LEU A 581 -9.84 -14.99 -10.99
CA LEU A 581 -9.35 -13.62 -10.76
C LEU A 581 -9.77 -12.61 -11.84
N ARG A 582 -10.21 -13.06 -13.01
CA ARG A 582 -10.62 -12.19 -14.11
C ARG A 582 -12.05 -11.69 -13.98
N ASP A 583 -12.99 -12.58 -13.70
CA ASP A 583 -14.42 -12.29 -13.92
C ASP A 583 -15.17 -11.91 -12.63
N TYR A 584 -14.65 -12.26 -11.43
CA TYR A 584 -15.38 -12.13 -10.18
C TYR A 584 -15.88 -10.71 -9.84
N PRO A 585 -15.16 -9.60 -10.17
CA PRO A 585 -15.60 -8.27 -9.77
C PRO A 585 -16.59 -7.63 -10.75
N LEU A 586 -16.66 -8.11 -12.00
CA LEU A 586 -17.39 -7.45 -13.10
C LEU A 586 -18.89 -7.32 -12.85
N ALA A 587 -19.50 -8.37 -12.27
CA ALA A 587 -20.93 -8.36 -12.00
C ALA A 587 -21.29 -7.36 -10.90
N ASP A 588 -20.47 -7.25 -9.87
CA ASP A 588 -20.67 -6.34 -8.74
C ASP A 588 -20.49 -4.88 -9.17
N ASP A 589 -19.49 -4.57 -9.98
CA ASP A 589 -19.25 -3.23 -10.52
C ASP A 589 -20.44 -2.77 -11.39
N LYS A 590 -20.86 -3.62 -12.33
CA LYS A 590 -22.04 -3.33 -13.17
C LYS A 590 -23.30 -3.12 -12.33
N ALA A 591 -23.57 -3.98 -11.34
CA ALA A 591 -24.74 -3.87 -10.47
C ALA A 591 -24.72 -2.55 -9.68
N ALA A 592 -23.56 -2.14 -9.18
CA ALA A 592 -23.40 -0.88 -8.48
C ALA A 592 -23.73 0.33 -9.38
N ILE A 593 -23.18 0.39 -10.60
CA ILE A 593 -23.44 1.50 -11.54
C ILE A 593 -24.92 1.54 -11.92
N VAL A 594 -25.55 0.41 -12.21
CA VAL A 594 -26.97 0.33 -12.57
C VAL A 594 -27.84 0.85 -11.43
N GLU A 595 -27.56 0.43 -10.18
CA GLU A 595 -28.31 0.89 -9.02
C GLU A 595 -28.09 2.40 -8.75
N LEU A 596 -26.89 2.91 -8.91
CA LEU A 596 -26.61 4.34 -8.80
C LEU A 596 -27.36 5.15 -9.86
N ALA A 597 -27.41 4.69 -11.11
CA ALA A 597 -28.18 5.36 -12.17
C ALA A 597 -29.70 5.35 -11.91
N ARG A 598 -30.21 4.30 -11.24
CA ARG A 598 -31.60 4.26 -10.79
C ARG A 598 -31.89 5.28 -9.69
N ARG A 599 -30.95 5.52 -8.78
CA ARG A 599 -31.08 6.50 -7.67
C ARG A 599 -30.85 7.94 -8.13
N TYR A 600 -29.96 8.14 -9.08
CA TYR A 600 -29.47 9.43 -9.48
C TYR A 600 -29.71 9.69 -10.98
N PRO A 601 -30.78 10.43 -11.34
CA PRO A 601 -31.16 10.69 -12.74
C PRO A 601 -30.07 11.39 -13.56
N PHE A 602 -29.09 12.02 -12.92
CA PHE A 602 -27.96 12.67 -13.58
C PHE A 602 -26.89 11.68 -14.06
N ILE A 603 -26.94 10.40 -13.71
CA ILE A 603 -26.01 9.37 -14.22
C ILE A 603 -26.53 8.80 -15.54
N ASP A 604 -25.70 8.87 -16.58
CA ASP A 604 -25.96 8.22 -17.88
C ASP A 604 -25.30 6.84 -17.95
N ALA A 605 -26.01 5.80 -17.54
CA ALA A 605 -25.54 4.42 -17.60
C ALA A 605 -25.46 3.84 -19.04
N THR A 606 -25.78 4.61 -20.06
CA THR A 606 -25.54 4.21 -21.48
C THR A 606 -24.12 4.56 -21.93
N LYS A 607 -23.42 5.39 -21.17
CA LYS A 607 -22.06 5.90 -21.43
C LYS A 607 -21.15 5.59 -20.24
N VAL A 608 -20.75 4.35 -20.12
CA VAL A 608 -19.92 3.87 -19.00
C VAL A 608 -18.47 3.66 -19.43
N GLY A 609 -17.55 4.29 -18.71
CA GLY A 609 -16.11 4.04 -18.81
C GLY A 609 -15.60 3.24 -17.63
N ILE A 610 -14.42 2.66 -17.77
CA ILE A 610 -13.72 1.93 -16.71
C ILE A 610 -12.21 2.13 -16.84
N PHE A 611 -11.51 2.32 -15.72
CA PHE A 611 -10.05 2.32 -15.73
C PHE A 611 -9.48 1.78 -14.43
N GLY A 612 -8.26 1.27 -14.52
CA GLY A 612 -7.51 0.82 -13.38
C GLY A 612 -6.07 0.46 -13.73
N HIS A 613 -5.28 0.28 -12.68
CA HIS A 613 -3.88 -0.08 -12.77
C HIS A 613 -3.66 -1.51 -12.28
N SER A 614 -2.67 -2.25 -12.83
CA SER A 614 -2.32 -3.61 -12.37
C SER A 614 -3.53 -4.56 -12.44
N GLY A 615 -3.99 -5.11 -11.31
CA GLY A 615 -5.24 -5.87 -11.23
C GLY A 615 -6.46 -5.09 -11.72
N GLY A 616 -6.48 -3.76 -11.56
CA GLY A 616 -7.49 -2.88 -12.13
C GLY A 616 -7.39 -2.76 -13.66
N GLY A 617 -6.18 -2.75 -14.22
CA GLY A 617 -5.94 -2.83 -15.66
C GLY A 617 -6.41 -4.16 -16.24
N PHE A 618 -6.18 -5.26 -15.51
CA PHE A 618 -6.70 -6.58 -15.86
C PHE A 618 -8.22 -6.59 -15.94
N MET A 619 -8.90 -6.07 -14.91
CA MET A 619 -10.35 -5.92 -14.86
C MET A 619 -10.88 -5.00 -15.98
N SER A 620 -10.23 -3.86 -16.21
CA SER A 620 -10.69 -2.88 -17.20
C SER A 620 -10.71 -3.45 -18.63
N ALA A 621 -9.66 -4.17 -19.02
CA ALA A 621 -9.62 -4.85 -20.30
C ALA A 621 -10.64 -6.02 -20.38
N ALA A 622 -10.81 -6.78 -19.29
CA ALA A 622 -11.83 -7.83 -19.20
C ALA A 622 -13.25 -7.26 -19.37
N ALA A 623 -13.54 -6.11 -18.79
CA ALA A 623 -14.86 -5.48 -18.79
C ALA A 623 -15.37 -5.21 -20.21
N VAL A 624 -14.56 -4.61 -21.09
CA VAL A 624 -14.95 -4.35 -22.49
C VAL A 624 -14.93 -5.59 -23.38
N CYS A 625 -14.28 -6.68 -22.91
CA CYS A 625 -14.31 -7.97 -23.61
C CYS A 625 -15.45 -8.89 -23.14
N ARG A 626 -16.02 -8.63 -21.98
CA ARG A 626 -17.10 -9.45 -21.38
C ARG A 626 -18.49 -8.86 -21.54
N SER A 627 -18.58 -7.55 -21.74
CA SER A 627 -19.86 -6.85 -21.80
C SER A 627 -19.79 -5.64 -22.73
N ASP A 628 -20.90 -5.34 -23.38
CA ASP A 628 -21.11 -4.11 -24.14
C ASP A 628 -21.57 -2.94 -23.22
N PHE A 629 -21.68 -3.17 -21.92
CA PHE A 629 -22.03 -2.16 -20.93
C PHE A 629 -20.96 -1.06 -20.85
N TYR A 630 -19.68 -1.44 -20.85
CA TYR A 630 -18.56 -0.50 -20.85
C TYR A 630 -18.20 -0.06 -22.27
N LYS A 631 -18.21 1.26 -22.53
CA LYS A 631 -17.97 1.83 -23.86
C LYS A 631 -16.52 2.19 -24.10
N ALA A 632 -15.79 2.55 -23.03
CA ALA A 632 -14.37 2.91 -23.09
C ALA A 632 -13.64 2.34 -21.88
N ALA A 633 -12.41 1.87 -22.08
CA ALA A 633 -11.56 1.36 -21.01
C ALA A 633 -10.12 1.86 -21.15
N VAL A 634 -9.47 2.12 -20.00
CA VAL A 634 -8.04 2.36 -19.91
C VAL A 634 -7.43 1.31 -18.98
N ALA A 635 -6.57 0.46 -19.54
CA ALA A 635 -5.97 -0.67 -18.84
C ALA A 635 -4.47 -0.43 -18.69
N THR A 636 -4.03 -0.01 -17.48
CA THR A 636 -2.64 0.34 -17.20
C THR A 636 -1.95 -0.82 -16.49
N ALA A 637 -0.78 -1.26 -17.02
CA ALA A 637 0.07 -2.31 -16.45
C ALA A 637 -0.73 -3.56 -16.02
N GLY A 638 -1.73 -3.96 -16.84
CA GLY A 638 -2.63 -5.06 -16.52
C GLY A 638 -1.95 -6.43 -16.69
N ASN A 639 -2.13 -7.31 -15.73
CA ASN A 639 -1.65 -8.70 -15.80
C ASN A 639 -2.55 -9.57 -16.70
N HIS A 640 -2.59 -9.22 -17.98
CA HIS A 640 -3.53 -9.78 -18.98
C HIS A 640 -3.37 -11.28 -19.23
N ASP A 641 -2.17 -11.83 -18.98
CA ASP A 641 -1.87 -13.26 -19.10
C ASP A 641 -1.22 -13.78 -17.81
N ASN A 642 -2.03 -14.12 -16.83
CA ASN A 642 -1.58 -14.60 -15.54
C ASN A 642 -0.77 -15.93 -15.57
N ARG A 643 -0.61 -16.57 -16.74
CA ARG A 643 0.29 -17.71 -16.94
C ARG A 643 1.76 -17.31 -16.89
N ILE A 644 2.06 -16.01 -17.09
CA ILE A 644 3.39 -15.42 -17.00
C ILE A 644 3.46 -14.35 -15.89
N TYR A 645 2.70 -14.52 -14.82
CA TYR A 645 2.74 -13.65 -13.65
C TYR A 645 3.33 -14.38 -12.44
N ASN A 646 3.64 -13.65 -11.37
CA ASN A 646 4.31 -14.15 -10.17
C ASN A 646 3.67 -15.42 -9.60
N THR A 647 4.47 -16.47 -9.46
CA THR A 647 4.01 -17.80 -9.02
C THR A 647 3.36 -17.76 -7.65
N GLY A 648 3.97 -17.10 -6.66
CA GLY A 648 3.45 -17.06 -5.29
C GLY A 648 2.06 -16.43 -5.23
N TRP A 649 1.86 -15.31 -5.94
CA TRP A 649 0.58 -14.62 -5.96
C TRP A 649 -0.50 -15.39 -6.73
N ILE A 650 -0.17 -15.92 -7.90
CA ILE A 650 -1.13 -16.68 -8.72
C ILE A 650 -1.47 -18.02 -8.08
N GLU A 651 -0.49 -18.77 -7.62
CA GLU A 651 -0.74 -20.07 -6.99
C GLU A 651 -1.58 -19.95 -5.71
N MET A 652 -1.37 -18.88 -4.93
CA MET A 652 -2.19 -18.59 -3.75
C MET A 652 -3.65 -18.23 -4.14
N ASN A 653 -3.85 -17.32 -5.08
CA ASN A 653 -5.19 -16.76 -5.36
C ASN A 653 -5.97 -17.52 -6.44
N ASN A 654 -5.30 -18.23 -7.33
CA ASN A 654 -5.93 -19.02 -8.40
C ASN A 654 -5.90 -20.53 -8.11
N GLY A 655 -4.96 -20.96 -7.27
CA GLY A 655 -4.78 -22.34 -6.85
C GLY A 655 -3.71 -23.10 -7.59
N VAL A 656 -3.05 -24.00 -6.87
CA VAL A 656 -2.06 -24.96 -7.35
C VAL A 656 -2.26 -26.28 -6.60
N ARG A 657 -2.01 -27.38 -7.25
CA ARG A 657 -2.11 -28.71 -6.65
C ARG A 657 -0.84 -29.51 -6.81
N GLU A 658 -0.52 -30.34 -5.83
CA GLU A 658 0.50 -31.35 -5.92
C GLU A 658 0.07 -32.50 -6.83
N LYS A 659 0.96 -32.98 -7.66
CA LYS A 659 0.77 -34.11 -8.54
C LYS A 659 1.89 -35.12 -8.33
N ILE A 660 1.54 -36.34 -7.99
CA ILE A 660 2.50 -37.43 -7.78
C ILE A 660 2.89 -38.00 -9.15
N VAL A 661 4.18 -38.02 -9.43
CA VAL A 661 4.73 -38.65 -10.63
C VAL A 661 5.00 -40.13 -10.34
N LYS A 662 4.26 -41.03 -10.98
CA LYS A 662 4.30 -42.48 -10.69
C LYS A 662 5.65 -43.16 -10.97
N LYS A 663 6.44 -42.63 -11.91
CA LYS A 663 7.77 -43.16 -12.28
C LYS A 663 8.74 -42.01 -12.56
N PRO A 664 9.17 -41.27 -11.51
CA PRO A 664 10.11 -40.17 -11.71
C PRO A 664 11.49 -40.74 -12.10
N LYS A 665 12.19 -40.02 -13.00
CA LYS A 665 13.57 -40.32 -13.34
C LYS A 665 14.51 -40.11 -12.12
N ASN A 666 14.20 -39.14 -11.30
CA ASN A 666 14.86 -38.83 -10.05
C ASN A 666 13.80 -38.84 -8.91
N PRO A 667 14.06 -39.47 -7.74
CA PRO A 667 13.16 -39.44 -6.60
C PRO A 667 12.74 -38.02 -6.16
N ALA A 668 13.60 -37.02 -6.33
CA ALA A 668 13.28 -35.62 -6.05
C ALA A 668 12.16 -35.09 -6.92
N ASP A 669 11.88 -35.71 -8.08
CA ASP A 669 10.80 -35.30 -9.01
C ASP A 669 9.51 -36.09 -8.80
N SER A 670 9.38 -36.83 -7.70
CA SER A 670 8.19 -37.59 -7.33
C SER A 670 6.95 -36.72 -7.11
N ILE A 671 7.15 -35.46 -6.77
CA ILE A 671 6.10 -34.45 -6.64
C ILE A 671 6.37 -33.33 -7.67
N CYS A 672 5.36 -32.95 -8.43
CA CYS A 672 5.36 -31.72 -9.23
C CYS A 672 4.12 -30.90 -8.89
N PHE A 673 4.11 -29.65 -9.35
CA PHE A 673 3.00 -28.72 -9.11
C PHE A 673 2.29 -28.40 -10.41
N GLU A 674 0.97 -28.36 -10.38
CA GLU A 674 0.14 -28.03 -11.51
C GLU A 674 -0.78 -26.86 -11.12
N ALA A 675 -0.64 -25.71 -11.78
CA ALA A 675 -1.52 -24.58 -11.56
C ALA A 675 -2.95 -24.92 -11.96
N SER A 676 -3.93 -24.46 -11.19
CA SER A 676 -5.33 -24.52 -11.58
C SER A 676 -5.56 -23.75 -12.89
N PRO A 677 -6.63 -24.05 -13.68
CA PRO A 677 -6.91 -23.32 -14.92
C PRO A 677 -6.89 -21.80 -14.71
N ILE A 678 -6.08 -21.10 -15.49
CA ILE A 678 -5.89 -19.64 -15.39
C ILE A 678 -6.70 -18.96 -16.49
N HIS A 679 -7.66 -18.13 -16.08
CA HIS A 679 -8.45 -17.31 -16.99
C HIS A 679 -7.67 -16.05 -17.38
N THR A 680 -7.43 -15.84 -18.69
CA THR A 680 -6.66 -14.70 -19.20
C THR A 680 -7.52 -13.76 -20.03
N ASN A 681 -7.09 -12.50 -20.19
CA ASN A 681 -7.73 -11.58 -21.13
C ASN A 681 -7.45 -11.94 -22.58
N ILE A 682 -6.35 -12.64 -22.84
CA ILE A 682 -5.97 -13.13 -24.16
C ILE A 682 -7.07 -14.02 -24.75
N ASP A 683 -7.64 -14.90 -23.91
CA ASP A 683 -8.67 -15.87 -24.32
C ASP A 683 -9.98 -15.22 -24.78
N ILE A 684 -10.24 -13.98 -24.31
CA ILE A 684 -11.48 -13.24 -24.58
C ILE A 684 -11.27 -12.00 -25.46
N ALA A 685 -10.05 -11.70 -25.89
CA ALA A 685 -9.71 -10.51 -26.67
C ALA A 685 -10.59 -10.32 -27.91
N LYS A 686 -10.94 -11.43 -28.62
CA LYS A 686 -11.82 -11.44 -29.77
C LYS A 686 -13.25 -10.93 -29.53
N ASN A 687 -13.65 -10.84 -28.27
CA ASN A 687 -14.97 -10.38 -27.85
C ASN A 687 -14.98 -8.88 -27.47
N CYS A 688 -13.86 -8.18 -27.61
CA CYS A 688 -13.76 -6.77 -27.25
C CYS A 688 -14.75 -5.92 -28.06
N ARG A 689 -15.58 -5.14 -27.36
CA ARG A 689 -16.66 -4.31 -27.97
C ARG A 689 -16.56 -2.84 -27.58
N GLY A 690 -15.75 -2.48 -26.58
CA GLY A 690 -15.50 -1.11 -26.18
C GLY A 690 -14.16 -0.58 -26.68
N HIS A 691 -14.00 0.73 -26.67
CA HIS A 691 -12.74 1.38 -27.02
C HIS A 691 -11.70 1.15 -25.90
N LEU A 692 -10.59 0.53 -26.22
CA LEU A 692 -9.56 0.12 -25.27
C LEU A 692 -8.26 0.88 -25.51
N LEU A 693 -7.73 1.51 -24.45
CA LEU A 693 -6.37 2.02 -24.38
C LEU A 693 -5.55 1.11 -23.46
N LEU A 694 -4.57 0.43 -24.01
CA LEU A 694 -3.57 -0.36 -23.28
C LEU A 694 -2.38 0.51 -22.92
N VAL A 695 -1.91 0.45 -21.67
CA VAL A 695 -0.74 1.22 -21.20
C VAL A 695 0.22 0.32 -20.45
N THR A 696 1.53 0.44 -20.73
CA THR A 696 2.56 -0.34 -20.03
C THR A 696 3.83 0.48 -19.80
N GLY A 697 4.47 0.31 -18.64
CA GLY A 697 5.85 0.75 -18.42
C GLY A 697 6.83 -0.25 -19.03
N MET A 698 7.81 0.22 -19.79
CA MET A 698 8.77 -0.68 -20.47
C MET A 698 9.80 -1.29 -19.51
N MET A 699 9.95 -0.69 -18.31
CA MET A 699 10.84 -1.15 -17.25
C MET A 699 10.10 -1.86 -16.10
N ASP A 700 8.86 -2.30 -16.34
CA ASP A 700 8.04 -3.00 -15.35
C ASP A 700 8.51 -4.45 -15.16
N ASN A 701 9.20 -4.72 -14.04
CA ASN A 701 9.66 -6.07 -13.65
C ASN A 701 8.63 -6.84 -12.79
N ASN A 702 7.53 -6.20 -12.40
CA ASN A 702 6.42 -6.85 -11.69
C ASN A 702 5.39 -7.43 -12.69
N VAL A 703 4.75 -6.55 -13.47
CA VAL A 703 3.86 -6.95 -14.58
C VAL A 703 4.61 -6.72 -15.89
N ASN A 704 5.44 -7.67 -16.26
CA ASN A 704 6.32 -7.54 -17.43
C ASN A 704 5.54 -7.03 -18.66
N PRO A 705 6.08 -6.09 -19.46
CA PRO A 705 5.44 -5.54 -20.67
C PRO A 705 4.89 -6.59 -21.63
N ALA A 706 5.46 -7.80 -21.63
CA ALA A 706 4.95 -8.95 -22.40
C ALA A 706 3.46 -9.22 -22.15
N GLN A 707 2.94 -8.93 -20.96
CA GLN A 707 1.53 -9.04 -20.61
C GLN A 707 0.65 -8.20 -21.55
N THR A 708 1.00 -6.92 -21.69
CA THR A 708 0.30 -5.96 -22.54
C THR A 708 0.52 -6.28 -24.02
N PHE A 709 1.73 -6.64 -24.44
CA PHE A 709 2.01 -7.00 -25.83
C PHE A 709 1.29 -8.29 -26.27
N ARG A 710 1.16 -9.28 -25.39
CA ARG A 710 0.33 -10.48 -25.68
C ARG A 710 -1.13 -10.11 -25.87
N MET A 711 -1.69 -9.21 -25.05
CA MET A 711 -3.06 -8.71 -25.22
C MET A 711 -3.21 -7.96 -26.55
N ALA A 712 -2.30 -7.04 -26.85
CA ALA A 712 -2.27 -6.31 -28.13
C ALA A 712 -2.23 -7.28 -29.33
N ARG A 713 -1.37 -8.29 -29.28
CA ARG A 713 -1.31 -9.33 -30.35
C ARG A 713 -2.63 -10.09 -30.52
N ALA A 714 -3.28 -10.43 -29.39
CA ALA A 714 -4.56 -11.13 -29.42
C ALA A 714 -5.67 -10.26 -30.05
N LEU A 715 -5.71 -8.97 -29.75
CA LEU A 715 -6.63 -8.00 -30.35
C LEU A 715 -6.37 -7.83 -31.86
N MET A 716 -5.09 -7.69 -32.28
CA MET A 716 -4.69 -7.61 -33.68
C MET A 716 -5.14 -8.85 -34.46
N ASN A 717 -4.90 -10.05 -33.91
CA ASN A 717 -5.31 -11.31 -34.55
C ASN A 717 -6.83 -11.42 -34.68
N ALA A 718 -7.59 -10.76 -33.80
CA ALA A 718 -9.05 -10.72 -33.88
C ALA A 718 -9.60 -9.57 -34.75
N GLY A 719 -8.73 -8.75 -35.37
CA GLY A 719 -9.14 -7.58 -36.15
C GLY A 719 -9.77 -6.46 -35.34
N ILE A 720 -9.48 -6.40 -34.04
CA ILE A 720 -10.01 -5.36 -33.11
C ILE A 720 -9.10 -4.13 -33.15
N ASN A 721 -9.70 -2.95 -33.32
CA ASN A 721 -9.01 -1.67 -33.23
C ASN A 721 -8.87 -1.26 -31.76
N PHE A 722 -7.67 -0.83 -31.34
CA PHE A 722 -7.36 -0.38 -29.99
C PHE A 722 -6.21 0.64 -30.01
N ASP A 723 -6.08 1.42 -28.92
CA ASP A 723 -4.96 2.32 -28.70
C ASP A 723 -3.95 1.69 -27.74
N MET A 724 -2.65 2.03 -27.89
CA MET A 724 -1.59 1.56 -27.01
C MET A 724 -0.60 2.68 -26.69
N LEU A 725 -0.17 2.75 -25.41
CA LEU A 725 0.87 3.65 -24.93
C LEU A 725 1.94 2.83 -24.19
N ALA A 726 3.16 2.84 -24.70
CA ALA A 726 4.35 2.32 -24.04
C ALA A 726 5.15 3.49 -23.45
N LEU A 727 5.48 3.40 -22.17
CA LEU A 727 6.20 4.43 -21.41
C LEU A 727 7.62 3.94 -21.14
N PRO A 728 8.64 4.56 -21.79
CA PRO A 728 9.99 3.99 -21.84
C PRO A 728 10.71 3.84 -20.50
N GLU A 729 10.52 4.80 -19.56
CA GLU A 729 11.22 4.83 -18.28
C GLU A 729 10.41 4.21 -17.14
N SER A 730 9.07 4.14 -17.30
CA SER A 730 8.19 3.71 -16.23
C SER A 730 8.38 2.24 -15.86
N THR A 731 8.46 2.00 -14.57
CA THR A 731 8.36 0.67 -13.93
C THR A 731 6.88 0.30 -13.72
N HIS A 732 6.57 -0.53 -12.71
CA HIS A 732 5.17 -0.82 -12.36
C HIS A 732 4.40 0.43 -11.91
N GLY A 733 5.07 1.41 -11.28
CA GLY A 733 4.53 2.73 -10.99
C GLY A 733 4.89 3.72 -12.11
N LEU A 734 3.90 4.48 -12.59
CA LEU A 734 4.14 5.57 -13.52
C LEU A 734 4.71 6.77 -12.77
N MET A 735 5.72 7.43 -13.31
CA MET A 735 6.44 8.50 -12.61
C MET A 735 6.74 9.70 -13.50
N GLY A 736 6.80 10.89 -12.88
CA GLY A 736 7.27 12.11 -13.50
C GLY A 736 6.49 12.50 -14.76
N SER A 737 7.21 12.92 -15.79
CA SER A 737 6.61 13.39 -17.05
C SER A 737 5.80 12.33 -17.80
N GLU A 738 6.11 11.05 -17.58
CA GLU A 738 5.34 9.94 -18.20
C GLU A 738 3.98 9.75 -17.55
N ASP A 739 3.85 9.95 -16.22
CA ASP A 739 2.54 9.93 -15.55
C ASP A 739 1.67 11.12 -15.97
N ASP A 740 2.27 12.32 -16.12
CA ASP A 740 1.55 13.50 -16.65
C ASP A 740 1.04 13.25 -18.07
N TYR A 741 1.89 12.68 -18.93
CA TYR A 741 1.51 12.35 -20.31
C TYR A 741 0.42 11.26 -20.35
N PHE A 742 0.54 10.25 -19.51
CA PHE A 742 -0.49 9.22 -19.38
C PHE A 742 -1.84 9.82 -18.93
N LEU A 743 -1.83 10.70 -17.92
CA LEU A 743 -3.05 11.36 -17.45
C LEU A 743 -3.72 12.17 -18.58
N PHE A 744 -2.92 12.89 -19.37
CA PHE A 744 -3.41 13.59 -20.56
C PHE A 744 -4.03 12.64 -21.60
N LYS A 745 -3.39 11.53 -21.91
CA LYS A 745 -3.91 10.53 -22.87
C LYS A 745 -5.20 9.86 -22.37
N MET A 746 -5.28 9.55 -21.07
CA MET A 746 -6.46 8.98 -20.44
C MET A 746 -7.65 9.95 -20.49
N ARG A 747 -7.44 11.23 -20.19
CA ARG A 747 -8.45 12.30 -20.30
C ARG A 747 -9.00 12.40 -21.74
N ASN A 748 -8.11 12.40 -22.73
CA ASN A 748 -8.49 12.44 -24.14
C ASN A 748 -9.28 11.21 -24.57
N HIS A 749 -8.88 10.02 -24.14
CA HIS A 749 -9.57 8.77 -24.46
C HIS A 749 -11.04 8.81 -23.99
N PHE A 750 -11.27 9.19 -22.73
CA PHE A 750 -12.63 9.28 -22.19
C PHE A 750 -13.43 10.44 -22.79
N ALA A 751 -12.83 11.61 -23.02
CA ALA A 751 -13.49 12.73 -23.68
C ALA A 751 -13.99 12.33 -25.09
N LYS A 752 -13.14 11.68 -25.87
CA LYS A 752 -13.43 11.20 -27.21
C LYS A 752 -14.60 10.19 -27.22
N TYR A 753 -14.50 9.15 -26.43
CA TYR A 753 -15.41 8.01 -26.57
C TYR A 753 -16.66 8.09 -25.68
N LEU A 754 -16.69 8.92 -24.63
CA LEU A 754 -17.87 9.08 -23.78
C LEU A 754 -18.59 10.41 -23.99
N LEU A 755 -17.87 11.48 -24.34
CA LEU A 755 -18.46 12.81 -24.60
C LEU A 755 -18.54 13.12 -26.10
N GLY A 756 -17.87 12.36 -26.99
CA GLY A 756 -17.75 12.71 -28.40
C GLY A 756 -16.92 13.97 -28.65
N ASP A 757 -16.04 14.30 -27.72
CA ASP A 757 -15.19 15.49 -27.78
C ASP A 757 -13.79 15.13 -28.23
N PHE A 758 -13.40 15.59 -29.41
CA PHE A 758 -12.09 15.38 -30.03
C PHE A 758 -11.16 16.60 -29.84
N SER A 759 -11.58 17.62 -29.11
CA SER A 759 -10.80 18.86 -28.98
C SER A 759 -9.42 18.62 -28.33
N GLY A 760 -9.32 17.65 -27.43
CA GLY A 760 -8.06 17.26 -26.80
C GLY A 760 -7.03 16.66 -27.76
N GLU A 761 -7.44 16.09 -28.89
CA GLU A 761 -6.53 15.59 -29.93
C GLU A 761 -5.80 16.74 -30.68
N ASN A 762 -6.34 17.95 -30.61
CA ASN A 762 -5.76 19.13 -31.25
C ASN A 762 -4.68 19.81 -30.40
N PHE A 763 -4.49 19.38 -29.14
CA PHE A 763 -3.43 19.93 -28.30
C PHE A 763 -2.07 19.41 -28.76
N LEU A 764 -1.26 20.27 -29.36
CA LEU A 764 0.12 19.96 -29.74
C LEU A 764 1.08 19.87 -28.55
N ARG A 765 0.71 20.45 -27.43
CA ARG A 765 1.45 20.43 -26.16
C ARG A 765 0.50 20.17 -25.00
N PHE A 766 0.95 19.42 -24.02
CA PHE A 766 0.28 19.27 -22.73
C PHE A 766 1.07 20.00 -21.65
N GLU A 767 0.38 20.59 -20.68
CA GLU A 767 1.07 21.20 -19.53
C GLU A 767 1.61 20.12 -18.61
N ARG A 768 2.89 20.22 -18.28
CA ARG A 768 3.52 19.37 -17.27
C ARG A 768 3.24 19.95 -15.89
N ASN A 769 2.94 19.09 -14.94
CA ASN A 769 2.96 19.45 -13.52
C ASN A 769 4.43 19.72 -13.13
N LYS A 770 4.82 21.01 -13.02
CA LYS A 770 6.16 21.41 -12.58
C LYS A 770 6.29 21.38 -11.06
#